data_154a85ae08bed68aab6266f116ee4a6b
#
_entry.id   154a85ae08bed68aab6266f116ee4a6b
#
_cell.length_a   1.000
_cell.length_b   1.000
_cell.length_c   1.000
_cell.angle_alpha   90.00
_cell.angle_beta   90.00
_cell.angle_gamma   90.00
#
_symmetry.space_group_name_H-M   'P 1'
#
loop_
_entity.id
_entity.type
_entity.pdbx_description
1 polymer ?
#
loop_
_entity_poly.entity_id
_entity_poly.type
_entity_poly.pdbx_seq_one_letter_code
_entity_poly.pdbx_strand_id
1 'polypeptide(L)'
;MLDRREFLAVMAAMPLAGAAAIGEAHFPNRLCQFVWRNWELVNTERMAAVLGTSAGNVLRLGAAMGLPGKRTLTEDQLRRIYVTVIRQNWHLLPEGQLVQLLGWDLERLRFTLKEDDFLDHKLGPRPECEPVRWIALTAAENKAVAGMRAVVREAFGAELGRPGAELCGFVGELSDARNPLLRSGIGGAGWTLAPVADPRLARAGERFLRFVRESFGGGGTGRLTLTLQAGMAGSRTTIEAGSVRVEAGEVAELMQALYALQDRMEELESPTLPAGVTERKTVWTPRYLYSYFALYGDPLFEPEADPFPDAYLEKLARAGINGVWLQGVLNTLAPSAAFPEFGKGSETRLRNLKELVRRAGEYGVRVYLYLNEPRAMPAAFFASRPEMKGSSYQHLFSMCTSNAAVRDWVRDSLGHVFRAVPELGGVFTISMSENHTNCFSHGGAWGVKVPKAGDCPRCAKRESWDALAELFIAMRDGVRMGSATAEVIHYDWGWPDEMVGPLLAKLPSDTRIVSISEWSVPVERGGVKSAVGEYSISVVGPGPRATRNWAAASKAGMTNLAKVQFNNTWEISAVPYIPVPQLVLQHCENLRRAGVQGLMAAWTCGGYPSSNLLAAKAYYFDPAPDAAETLRRVARQKFGAGFADAVAAWDVFSRAFVEFPYGVAIYVIPVQHGPANLLRMTPTGHKPGMILFPHDGMKTWCGKYPPEVVERQFAKMAAAWRPGLALLERAVAAAPAGKRRGAAMELGIARTCYHHFWSVANQVEFYRLREAGATDRPRMRELVKSEMALARAQYPVAREWSVIGYEASNHYYYTPLDLVEKVLNCRRILEEL
;
A
#
# COMPACT_ATOMS: atom_id res chain seq x y z
N MET A 1 -27.70 1.94 6.83
CA MET A 1 -26.47 2.23 6.09
C MET A 1 -25.42 1.26 6.54
N LEU A 2 -25.03 0.29 5.68
CA LEU A 2 -23.85 -0.54 5.95
C LEU A 2 -22.60 0.34 5.76
N ASP A 3 -21.95 0.78 6.84
CA ASP A 3 -20.63 1.37 6.78
C ASP A 3 -19.56 0.25 6.78
N ARG A 4 -18.27 0.57 6.68
CA ARG A 4 -17.20 -0.44 6.75
C ARG A 4 -17.33 -1.30 8.04
N ARG A 5 -17.83 -0.75 9.12
CA ARG A 5 -18.01 -1.45 10.39
C ARG A 5 -19.06 -2.55 10.25
N GLU A 6 -20.18 -2.27 9.56
CA GLU A 6 -21.18 -3.27 9.21
C GLU A 6 -20.63 -4.30 8.22
N PHE A 7 -19.77 -3.88 7.27
CA PHE A 7 -19.09 -4.80 6.35
C PHE A 7 -18.13 -5.74 7.10
N LEU A 8 -17.27 -5.22 7.95
CA LEU A 8 -16.35 -6.04 8.77
C LEU A 8 -17.11 -6.88 9.79
N ALA A 9 -18.21 -6.38 10.36
CA ALA A 9 -19.08 -7.17 11.22
C ALA A 9 -19.81 -8.29 10.46
N VAL A 10 -20.24 -8.03 9.22
CA VAL A 10 -20.79 -9.05 8.32
C VAL A 10 -19.75 -10.11 7.96
N MET A 11 -18.48 -9.70 7.74
CA MET A 11 -17.37 -10.62 7.49
C MET A 11 -16.98 -11.42 8.74
N ALA A 12 -17.02 -10.80 9.93
CA ALA A 12 -16.71 -11.46 11.21
C ALA A 12 -17.84 -12.34 11.77
N ALA A 13 -19.11 -12.04 11.46
CA ALA A 13 -20.29 -12.71 12.00
C ALA A 13 -20.82 -13.88 11.16
N MET A 14 -20.09 -14.29 10.09
CA MET A 14 -20.55 -15.37 9.23
C MET A 14 -20.25 -16.75 9.84
N PRO A 15 -21.25 -17.64 10.00
CA PRO A 15 -20.99 -18.99 10.46
C PRO A 15 -20.07 -19.70 9.47
N LEU A 16 -19.08 -20.40 10.01
CA LEU A 16 -18.18 -21.34 9.33
C LEU A 16 -18.97 -22.55 8.80
N ALA A 17 -19.79 -22.35 7.77
CA ALA A 17 -20.24 -23.48 6.97
C ALA A 17 -19.02 -23.91 6.13
N GLY A 18 -18.57 -25.16 6.28
CA GLY A 18 -17.39 -25.67 5.61
C GLY A 18 -17.45 -25.45 4.10
N ALA A 19 -16.65 -24.49 3.64
CA ALA A 19 -16.49 -24.26 2.21
C ALA A 19 -15.71 -25.45 1.64
N ALA A 20 -16.18 -26.04 0.53
CA ALA A 20 -15.45 -27.09 -0.15
C ALA A 20 -14.20 -26.53 -0.87
N ALA A 21 -13.15 -27.32 -1.00
CA ALA A 21 -11.98 -26.95 -1.80
C ALA A 21 -12.41 -26.63 -3.24
N ILE A 22 -11.91 -25.52 -3.82
CA ILE A 22 -12.27 -25.10 -5.17
C ILE A 22 -11.38 -25.81 -6.18
N GLY A 23 -11.96 -26.74 -6.94
CA GLY A 23 -11.35 -27.28 -8.15
C GLY A 23 -11.71 -26.39 -9.35
N GLU A 24 -10.70 -26.02 -10.14
CA GLU A 24 -10.90 -25.17 -11.31
C GLU A 24 -11.17 -26.05 -12.54
N ALA A 25 -12.35 -25.89 -13.16
CA ALA A 25 -12.81 -26.74 -14.28
C ALA A 25 -11.91 -26.70 -15.53
N HIS A 26 -11.03 -25.71 -15.67
CA HIS A 26 -10.07 -25.63 -16.78
C HIS A 26 -8.78 -26.38 -16.51
N PHE A 27 -8.57 -26.91 -15.30
CA PHE A 27 -7.51 -27.87 -14.99
C PHE A 27 -8.05 -29.30 -14.94
N PRO A 28 -7.32 -30.28 -15.45
CA PRO A 28 -7.77 -31.66 -15.40
C PRO A 28 -7.84 -32.24 -13.98
N ASN A 29 -7.02 -31.72 -13.08
CA ASN A 29 -7.02 -32.12 -11.65
C ASN A 29 -6.27 -31.08 -10.78
N ARG A 30 -6.30 -31.26 -9.45
CA ARG A 30 -5.66 -30.38 -8.47
C ARG A 30 -4.13 -30.39 -8.56
N LEU A 31 -3.50 -31.46 -9.03
CA LEU A 31 -2.06 -31.51 -9.26
C LEU A 31 -1.64 -30.50 -10.35
N CYS A 32 -2.37 -30.48 -11.46
CA CYS A 32 -2.11 -29.53 -12.55
C CYS A 32 -2.35 -28.08 -12.08
N GLN A 33 -3.42 -27.84 -11.34
CA GLN A 33 -3.70 -26.53 -10.73
C GLN A 33 -2.58 -26.09 -9.79
N PHE A 34 -2.09 -26.98 -8.91
CA PHE A 34 -0.99 -26.69 -7.99
C PHE A 34 0.30 -26.33 -8.73
N VAL A 35 0.69 -27.12 -9.73
CA VAL A 35 1.91 -26.85 -10.51
C VAL A 35 1.79 -25.52 -11.26
N TRP A 36 0.62 -25.24 -11.85
CA TRP A 36 0.37 -23.98 -12.56
C TRP A 36 0.51 -22.75 -11.66
N ARG A 37 -0.26 -22.72 -10.57
CA ARG A 37 -0.35 -21.54 -9.67
C ARG A 37 0.93 -21.26 -8.90
N ASN A 38 1.78 -22.26 -8.71
CA ASN A 38 3.05 -22.08 -8.01
C ASN A 38 4.26 -21.94 -8.96
N TRP A 39 4.03 -21.97 -10.29
CA TRP A 39 5.12 -21.98 -11.27
C TRP A 39 6.04 -20.76 -11.20
N GLU A 40 5.50 -19.56 -11.04
CA GLU A 40 6.28 -18.32 -10.89
C GLU A 40 6.60 -17.95 -9.42
N LEU A 41 5.99 -18.65 -8.44
CA LEU A 41 5.99 -18.23 -7.04
C LEU A 41 6.87 -19.08 -6.12
N VAL A 42 7.20 -20.30 -6.50
CA VAL A 42 7.92 -21.26 -5.63
C VAL A 42 8.97 -22.00 -6.43
N ASN A 43 10.15 -22.25 -5.83
CA ASN A 43 11.20 -23.05 -6.47
C ASN A 43 10.77 -24.51 -6.63
N THR A 44 11.26 -25.15 -7.69
CA THR A 44 10.83 -26.48 -8.14
C THR A 44 11.02 -27.55 -7.06
N GLU A 45 12.08 -27.45 -6.28
CA GLU A 45 12.44 -28.40 -5.21
C GLU A 45 11.39 -28.40 -4.09
N ARG A 46 10.89 -27.23 -3.70
CA ARG A 46 9.82 -27.11 -2.70
C ARG A 46 8.49 -27.67 -3.22
N MET A 47 8.15 -27.37 -4.48
CA MET A 47 6.97 -27.95 -5.13
C MET A 47 7.05 -29.48 -5.18
N ALA A 48 8.21 -30.03 -5.56
CA ALA A 48 8.46 -31.46 -5.62
C ALA A 48 8.35 -32.13 -4.24
N ALA A 49 8.89 -31.49 -3.20
CA ALA A 49 8.79 -31.96 -1.82
C ALA A 49 7.33 -32.04 -1.33
N VAL A 50 6.52 -31.00 -1.59
CA VAL A 50 5.08 -30.98 -1.24
C VAL A 50 4.32 -32.09 -1.95
N LEU A 51 4.66 -32.38 -3.20
CA LEU A 51 4.00 -33.40 -4.02
C LEU A 51 4.51 -34.84 -3.74
N GLY A 52 5.64 -35.01 -3.06
CA GLY A 52 6.29 -36.30 -2.87
C GLY A 52 6.87 -36.87 -4.18
N THR A 53 7.52 -36.03 -4.99
CA THR A 53 8.06 -36.41 -6.31
C THR A 53 9.42 -35.76 -6.59
N SER A 54 9.97 -35.95 -7.80
CA SER A 54 11.21 -35.30 -8.22
C SER A 54 10.96 -33.95 -8.89
N ALA A 55 11.92 -33.03 -8.82
CA ALA A 55 11.89 -31.75 -9.55
C ALA A 55 11.69 -31.96 -11.06
N GLY A 56 12.33 -33.00 -11.64
CA GLY A 56 12.18 -33.33 -13.05
C GLY A 56 10.73 -33.71 -13.44
N ASN A 57 9.97 -34.32 -12.55
CA ASN A 57 8.54 -34.62 -12.79
C ASN A 57 7.72 -33.30 -12.83
N VAL A 58 7.95 -32.39 -11.92
CA VAL A 58 7.28 -31.08 -11.87
C VAL A 58 7.58 -30.28 -13.15
N LEU A 59 8.85 -30.24 -13.58
CA LEU A 59 9.27 -29.54 -14.80
C LEU A 59 8.62 -30.15 -16.06
N ARG A 60 8.57 -31.48 -16.16
CA ARG A 60 7.89 -32.15 -17.30
C ARG A 60 6.40 -31.85 -17.35
N LEU A 61 5.72 -31.86 -16.21
CA LEU A 61 4.30 -31.52 -16.15
C LEU A 61 4.04 -30.06 -16.54
N GLY A 62 4.86 -29.12 -16.03
CA GLY A 62 4.77 -27.72 -16.41
C GLY A 62 4.96 -27.49 -17.92
N ALA A 63 5.98 -28.10 -18.51
CA ALA A 63 6.22 -28.07 -19.95
C ALA A 63 5.09 -28.69 -20.76
N ALA A 64 4.49 -29.79 -20.28
CA ALA A 64 3.35 -30.43 -20.92
C ALA A 64 2.11 -29.52 -20.93
N MET A 65 1.87 -28.73 -19.88
CA MET A 65 0.80 -27.73 -19.80
C MET A 65 1.09 -26.48 -20.65
N GLY A 66 2.31 -26.28 -21.15
CA GLY A 66 2.69 -25.10 -21.95
C GLY A 66 3.23 -23.94 -21.12
N LEU A 67 3.61 -24.16 -19.86
CA LEU A 67 4.23 -23.16 -19.02
C LEU A 67 5.61 -22.73 -19.57
N PRO A 68 6.02 -21.46 -19.37
CA PRO A 68 7.33 -20.98 -19.81
C PRO A 68 8.47 -21.65 -19.04
N GLY A 69 9.71 -21.43 -19.47
CA GLY A 69 10.90 -21.90 -18.74
C GLY A 69 10.85 -21.48 -17.28
N LYS A 70 11.04 -22.45 -16.37
CA LYS A 70 11.01 -22.21 -14.92
C LYS A 70 12.20 -21.34 -14.50
N ARG A 71 11.93 -20.26 -13.78
CA ARG A 71 12.95 -19.43 -13.15
C ARG A 71 13.18 -19.88 -11.71
N THR A 72 14.41 -19.78 -11.24
CA THR A 72 14.75 -19.94 -9.82
C THR A 72 14.60 -18.60 -9.13
N LEU A 73 13.84 -18.56 -8.06
CA LEU A 73 13.64 -17.36 -7.24
C LEU A 73 14.75 -17.27 -6.19
N THR A 74 15.20 -16.04 -5.93
CA THR A 74 16.11 -15.75 -4.83
C THR A 74 15.38 -15.81 -3.49
N GLU A 75 16.12 -15.96 -2.40
CA GLU A 75 15.54 -15.91 -1.05
C GLU A 75 14.86 -14.57 -0.77
N ASP A 76 15.40 -13.46 -1.29
CA ASP A 76 14.77 -12.14 -1.17
C ASP A 76 13.41 -12.08 -1.87
N GLN A 77 13.31 -12.61 -3.10
CA GLN A 77 12.03 -12.70 -3.80
C GLN A 77 11.03 -13.58 -3.05
N LEU A 78 11.44 -14.75 -2.53
CA LEU A 78 10.58 -15.63 -1.75
C LEU A 78 10.05 -14.96 -0.48
N ARG A 79 10.87 -14.14 0.19
CA ARG A 79 10.44 -13.34 1.34
C ARG A 79 9.39 -12.29 0.98
N ARG A 80 9.38 -11.77 -0.24
CA ARG A 80 8.52 -10.65 -0.68
C ARG A 80 7.23 -11.08 -1.35
N ILE A 81 6.99 -12.38 -1.54
CA ILE A 81 5.80 -12.89 -2.23
C ILE A 81 4.99 -13.90 -1.41
N TYR A 82 5.33 -14.12 -0.13
CA TYR A 82 4.68 -15.15 0.68
C TYR A 82 3.16 -14.96 0.81
N VAL A 83 2.65 -13.72 0.89
CA VAL A 83 1.20 -13.46 0.91
C VAL A 83 0.56 -13.99 -0.39
N THR A 84 1.21 -13.78 -1.54
CA THR A 84 0.73 -14.32 -2.82
C THR A 84 0.74 -15.85 -2.82
N VAL A 85 1.80 -16.49 -2.30
CA VAL A 85 1.87 -17.96 -2.16
C VAL A 85 0.75 -18.47 -1.25
N ILE A 86 0.54 -17.84 -0.09
CA ILE A 86 -0.55 -18.20 0.84
C ILE A 86 -1.91 -18.09 0.13
N ARG A 87 -2.18 -16.95 -0.51
CA ARG A 87 -3.44 -16.68 -1.20
C ARG A 87 -3.73 -17.69 -2.32
N GLN A 88 -2.75 -17.99 -3.18
CA GLN A 88 -2.89 -18.92 -4.29
C GLN A 88 -3.17 -20.36 -3.84
N ASN A 89 -2.76 -20.69 -2.62
CA ASN A 89 -2.89 -22.04 -2.07
C ASN A 89 -3.92 -22.15 -0.94
N TRP A 90 -4.61 -21.05 -0.58
CA TRP A 90 -5.54 -21.00 0.56
C TRP A 90 -6.68 -22.01 0.47
N HIS A 91 -7.22 -22.19 -0.74
CA HIS A 91 -8.28 -23.15 -1.06
C HIS A 91 -7.76 -24.45 -1.72
N LEU A 92 -6.45 -24.62 -1.79
CA LEU A 92 -5.84 -25.75 -2.52
C LEU A 92 -5.10 -26.73 -1.61
N LEU A 93 -4.41 -26.24 -0.57
CA LEU A 93 -3.53 -27.06 0.27
C LEU A 93 -4.01 -27.11 1.72
N PRO A 94 -3.86 -28.26 2.42
CA PRO A 94 -3.96 -28.30 3.87
C PRO A 94 -2.80 -27.50 4.51
N GLU A 95 -2.96 -27.12 5.79
CA GLU A 95 -2.01 -26.24 6.51
C GLU A 95 -0.58 -26.81 6.51
N GLY A 96 -0.43 -28.11 6.73
CA GLY A 96 0.90 -28.75 6.74
C GLY A 96 1.63 -28.68 5.39
N GLN A 97 0.91 -28.81 4.25
CA GLN A 97 1.53 -28.65 2.93
C GLN A 97 1.80 -27.18 2.60
N LEU A 98 0.97 -26.26 3.08
CA LEU A 98 1.22 -24.81 2.91
C LEU A 98 2.49 -24.40 3.66
N VAL A 99 2.66 -24.82 4.91
CA VAL A 99 3.86 -24.59 5.71
C VAL A 99 5.10 -25.17 5.01
N GLN A 100 5.01 -26.41 4.50
CA GLN A 100 6.08 -27.06 3.74
C GLN A 100 6.43 -26.27 2.47
N LEU A 101 5.42 -25.77 1.74
CA LEU A 101 5.62 -24.98 0.52
C LEU A 101 6.33 -23.66 0.79
N LEU A 102 6.00 -23.00 1.90
CA LEU A 102 6.64 -21.75 2.35
C LEU A 102 8.05 -21.98 2.90
N GLY A 103 8.37 -23.22 3.34
CA GLY A 103 9.59 -23.52 4.09
C GLY A 103 9.58 -22.91 5.49
N TRP A 104 8.42 -22.83 6.10
CA TRP A 104 8.17 -22.26 7.43
C TRP A 104 7.79 -23.34 8.43
N ASP A 105 7.72 -22.96 9.71
CA ASP A 105 7.00 -23.70 10.74
C ASP A 105 5.57 -23.14 10.93
N LEU A 106 4.80 -23.84 11.74
CA LEU A 106 3.40 -23.51 12.00
C LEU A 106 3.26 -22.23 12.85
N GLU A 107 4.21 -21.97 13.74
CA GLU A 107 4.24 -20.81 14.60
C GLU A 107 4.40 -19.54 13.76
N ARG A 108 5.33 -19.56 12.81
CA ARG A 108 5.56 -18.45 11.86
C ARG A 108 4.32 -18.20 11.00
N LEU A 109 3.67 -19.24 10.46
CA LEU A 109 2.45 -19.05 9.68
C LEU A 109 1.34 -18.38 10.49
N ARG A 110 1.11 -18.84 11.72
CA ARG A 110 0.09 -18.28 12.61
C ARG A 110 0.39 -16.86 13.04
N PHE A 111 1.65 -16.56 13.32
CA PHE A 111 2.10 -15.20 13.60
C PHE A 111 1.84 -14.28 12.41
N THR A 112 2.27 -14.68 11.22
CA THR A 112 2.07 -13.90 9.97
C THR A 112 0.59 -13.66 9.70
N LEU A 113 -0.26 -14.68 9.78
CA LEU A 113 -1.71 -14.53 9.57
C LEU A 113 -2.34 -13.51 10.51
N LYS A 114 -1.85 -13.40 11.74
CA LYS A 114 -2.37 -12.48 12.74
C LYS A 114 -1.78 -11.07 12.62
N GLU A 115 -0.46 -10.95 12.42
CA GLU A 115 0.26 -9.68 12.56
C GLU A 115 0.44 -8.93 11.23
N ASP A 116 0.33 -9.63 10.07
CA ASP A 116 0.52 -9.01 8.77
C ASP A 116 -0.77 -8.34 8.25
N ASP A 117 -1.06 -7.15 8.76
CA ASP A 117 -2.17 -6.30 8.32
C ASP A 117 -3.50 -7.07 8.19
N PHE A 118 -3.82 -7.88 9.20
CA PHE A 118 -5.06 -8.68 9.27
C PHE A 118 -5.21 -9.70 8.13
N LEU A 119 -4.13 -10.36 7.78
CA LEU A 119 -4.08 -11.27 6.64
C LEU A 119 -5.13 -12.39 6.73
N ASP A 120 -5.39 -12.93 7.92
CA ASP A 120 -6.44 -13.93 8.17
C ASP A 120 -7.84 -13.41 7.78
N HIS A 121 -8.16 -12.17 8.14
CA HIS A 121 -9.43 -11.52 7.77
C HIS A 121 -9.52 -11.25 6.26
N LYS A 122 -8.40 -10.83 5.65
CA LYS A 122 -8.34 -10.57 4.20
C LYS A 122 -8.50 -11.83 3.36
N LEU A 123 -8.02 -12.96 3.86
CA LEU A 123 -8.16 -14.26 3.21
C LEU A 123 -9.55 -14.87 3.41
N GLY A 124 -10.19 -14.57 4.54
CA GLY A 124 -11.46 -15.17 4.89
C GLY A 124 -11.35 -16.64 5.33
N PRO A 125 -12.49 -17.34 5.52
CA PRO A 125 -12.52 -18.71 6.01
C PRO A 125 -11.71 -19.67 5.14
N ARG A 126 -10.92 -20.52 5.79
CA ARG A 126 -10.16 -21.56 5.11
C ARG A 126 -10.99 -22.85 5.01
N PRO A 127 -11.16 -23.40 3.79
CA PRO A 127 -11.80 -24.73 3.67
C PRO A 127 -10.86 -25.84 4.11
N GLU A 128 -11.42 -26.97 4.50
CA GLU A 128 -10.67 -28.21 4.60
C GLU A 128 -10.26 -28.68 3.20
N CYS A 129 -8.97 -28.96 3.04
CA CYS A 129 -8.39 -29.38 1.78
C CYS A 129 -7.69 -30.72 1.95
N GLU A 130 -7.97 -31.66 1.05
CA GLU A 130 -7.19 -32.90 0.96
C GLU A 130 -5.76 -32.60 0.47
N PRO A 131 -4.75 -33.36 0.91
CA PRO A 131 -3.39 -33.21 0.43
C PRO A 131 -3.29 -33.40 -1.10
N VAL A 132 -2.50 -32.51 -1.75
CA VAL A 132 -2.15 -32.70 -3.16
C VAL A 132 -0.90 -33.58 -3.23
N ARG A 133 -0.95 -34.63 -4.05
CA ARG A 133 0.13 -35.61 -4.22
C ARG A 133 0.44 -35.80 -5.70
N TRP A 134 1.65 -36.24 -5.98
CA TRP A 134 2.01 -36.68 -7.32
C TRP A 134 1.22 -37.93 -7.71
N ILE A 135 0.57 -37.87 -8.86
CA ILE A 135 -0.14 -39.00 -9.48
C ILE A 135 0.24 -39.11 -10.96
N ALA A 136 0.19 -40.26 -11.50
CA ALA A 136 0.30 -40.47 -12.94
C ALA A 136 -1.01 -39.99 -13.59
N LEU A 137 -0.90 -39.14 -14.62
CA LEU A 137 -2.06 -38.68 -15.35
C LEU A 137 -2.69 -39.82 -16.18
N THR A 138 -4.01 -39.89 -16.17
CA THR A 138 -4.77 -40.75 -17.08
C THR A 138 -4.66 -40.28 -18.53
N ALA A 139 -5.06 -41.12 -19.48
CA ALA A 139 -5.08 -40.74 -20.90
C ALA A 139 -5.96 -39.51 -21.18
N ALA A 140 -7.10 -39.38 -20.48
CA ALA A 140 -8.00 -38.25 -20.59
C ALA A 140 -7.36 -36.95 -20.05
N GLU A 141 -6.70 -37.03 -18.89
CA GLU A 141 -5.99 -35.89 -18.29
C GLU A 141 -4.79 -35.46 -19.15
N ASN A 142 -4.03 -36.37 -19.71
CA ASN A 142 -2.95 -36.05 -20.67
C ASN A 142 -3.47 -35.35 -21.93
N LYS A 143 -4.63 -35.76 -22.45
CA LYS A 143 -5.28 -35.07 -23.55
C LYS A 143 -5.72 -33.66 -23.15
N ALA A 144 -6.27 -33.46 -21.95
CA ALA A 144 -6.64 -32.15 -21.43
C ALA A 144 -5.42 -31.24 -21.25
N VAL A 145 -4.31 -31.75 -20.71
CA VAL A 145 -3.02 -31.02 -20.58
C VAL A 145 -2.49 -30.58 -21.94
N ALA A 146 -2.55 -31.46 -22.98
CA ALA A 146 -2.18 -31.10 -24.35
C ALA A 146 -3.10 -30.01 -24.93
N GLY A 147 -4.39 -30.04 -24.60
CA GLY A 147 -5.37 -29.00 -24.94
C GLY A 147 -5.03 -27.66 -24.32
N MET A 148 -4.68 -27.64 -23.03
CA MET A 148 -4.21 -26.42 -22.34
C MET A 148 -3.00 -25.81 -23.06
N ARG A 149 -2.00 -26.62 -23.36
CA ARG A 149 -0.81 -26.18 -24.11
C ARG A 149 -1.17 -25.59 -25.46
N ALA A 150 -2.14 -26.18 -26.19
CA ALA A 150 -2.59 -25.66 -27.48
C ALA A 150 -3.20 -24.25 -27.33
N VAL A 151 -4.10 -24.07 -26.35
CA VAL A 151 -4.71 -22.76 -26.04
C VAL A 151 -3.67 -21.71 -25.68
N VAL A 152 -2.72 -22.04 -24.81
CA VAL A 152 -1.63 -21.14 -24.41
C VAL A 152 -0.78 -20.72 -25.60
N ARG A 153 -0.44 -21.67 -26.49
CA ARG A 153 0.32 -21.38 -27.72
C ARG A 153 -0.48 -20.51 -28.70
N GLU A 154 -1.76 -20.80 -28.90
CA GLU A 154 -2.66 -20.00 -29.75
C GLU A 154 -2.76 -18.55 -29.23
N ALA A 155 -2.93 -18.37 -27.91
CA ALA A 155 -3.21 -17.08 -27.33
C ALA A 155 -1.96 -16.19 -27.18
N PHE A 156 -0.81 -16.75 -26.80
CA PHE A 156 0.37 -15.99 -26.44
C PHE A 156 1.60 -16.28 -27.33
N GLY A 157 1.62 -17.40 -28.03
CA GLY A 157 2.68 -17.75 -28.97
C GLY A 157 4.10 -17.57 -28.39
N ALA A 158 4.93 -16.85 -29.12
CA ALA A 158 6.31 -16.55 -28.71
C ALA A 158 6.41 -15.55 -27.52
N GLU A 159 5.36 -14.81 -27.22
CA GLU A 159 5.36 -13.82 -26.13
C GLU A 159 5.60 -14.47 -24.76
N LEU A 160 5.06 -15.68 -24.54
CA LEU A 160 5.21 -16.40 -23.28
C LEU A 160 6.67 -16.71 -22.94
N GLY A 161 7.49 -16.98 -23.95
CA GLY A 161 8.92 -17.30 -23.80
C GLY A 161 9.85 -16.07 -23.80
N ARG A 162 9.33 -14.87 -24.09
CA ARG A 162 10.18 -13.66 -24.09
C ARG A 162 10.63 -13.30 -22.68
N PRO A 163 11.82 -12.74 -22.48
CA PRO A 163 12.21 -12.17 -21.19
C PRO A 163 11.21 -11.09 -20.75
N GLY A 164 10.90 -11.06 -19.47
CA GLY A 164 10.07 -10.03 -18.83
C GLY A 164 10.68 -9.61 -17.51
N ALA A 165 10.13 -8.61 -16.86
CA ALA A 165 10.52 -8.22 -15.52
C ALA A 165 10.42 -9.42 -14.56
N GLU A 166 11.34 -9.50 -13.62
CA GLU A 166 11.27 -10.47 -12.53
C GLU A 166 10.26 -10.03 -11.50
N LEU A 167 9.65 -10.99 -10.80
CA LEU A 167 8.81 -10.67 -9.64
C LEU A 167 9.62 -9.85 -8.64
N CYS A 168 9.02 -8.80 -8.10
CA CYS A 168 9.67 -7.82 -7.23
C CYS A 168 10.87 -7.09 -7.84
N GLY A 169 11.07 -7.11 -9.16
CA GLY A 169 12.16 -6.38 -9.84
C GLY A 169 12.16 -4.88 -9.55
N PHE A 170 10.99 -4.31 -9.27
CA PHE A 170 10.85 -2.92 -8.84
C PHE A 170 11.60 -2.60 -7.53
N VAL A 171 11.85 -3.58 -6.67
CA VAL A 171 12.64 -3.39 -5.44
C VAL A 171 14.07 -2.98 -5.80
N GLY A 172 14.67 -3.66 -6.79
CA GLY A 172 15.97 -3.28 -7.33
C GLY A 172 15.97 -1.88 -7.97
N GLU A 173 14.91 -1.54 -8.71
CA GLU A 173 14.78 -0.21 -9.35
C GLU A 173 14.62 0.91 -8.28
N LEU A 174 13.87 0.66 -7.22
CA LEU A 174 13.72 1.61 -6.11
C LEU A 174 14.96 1.71 -5.24
N SER A 175 15.73 0.63 -5.12
CA SER A 175 16.99 0.55 -4.37
C SER A 175 18.22 0.99 -5.19
N ASP A 176 18.07 1.32 -6.46
CA ASP A 176 19.16 1.82 -7.30
C ASP A 176 19.38 3.32 -7.04
N ALA A 177 20.58 3.67 -6.57
CA ALA A 177 20.97 5.04 -6.27
C ALA A 177 21.40 5.86 -7.50
N ARG A 178 21.52 5.25 -8.68
CA ARG A 178 21.94 5.94 -9.91
C ARG A 178 20.85 6.89 -10.40
N ASN A 179 21.27 8.07 -10.84
CA ASN A 179 20.37 9.03 -11.47
C ASN A 179 20.39 8.79 -13.00
N PRO A 180 19.23 8.96 -13.68
CA PRO A 180 19.18 8.81 -15.13
C PRO A 180 20.00 9.90 -15.82
N LEU A 181 20.69 9.55 -16.91
CA LEU A 181 21.32 10.54 -17.79
C LEU A 181 20.22 11.30 -18.54
N LEU A 182 20.05 12.58 -18.23
CA LEU A 182 19.06 13.46 -18.85
C LEU A 182 19.61 14.11 -20.13
N ARG A 183 20.85 14.57 -20.07
CA ARG A 183 21.51 15.24 -21.20
C ARG A 183 23.04 15.11 -21.10
N SER A 184 23.68 14.82 -22.18
CA SER A 184 25.16 14.77 -22.32
C SER A 184 25.71 15.89 -23.19
N GLY A 185 27.04 16.03 -23.22
CA GLY A 185 27.74 16.99 -24.10
C GLY A 185 27.59 18.45 -23.65
N ILE A 186 27.22 18.69 -22.38
CA ILE A 186 27.20 20.05 -21.84
C ILE A 186 28.62 20.44 -21.41
N GLY A 187 29.17 21.53 -21.97
CA GLY A 187 30.46 22.06 -21.57
C GLY A 187 30.43 22.72 -20.19
N GLY A 188 31.61 22.95 -19.59
CA GLY A 188 31.72 23.63 -18.27
C GLY A 188 32.82 23.04 -17.40
N ALA A 189 33.21 23.75 -16.36
CA ALA A 189 34.23 23.34 -15.39
C ALA A 189 33.76 22.33 -14.35
N GLY A 190 32.49 21.97 -14.40
CA GLY A 190 31.83 21.11 -13.40
C GLY A 190 31.32 21.90 -12.19
N TRP A 191 30.57 21.18 -11.33
CA TRP A 191 30.10 21.74 -10.08
C TRP A 191 31.01 21.37 -8.92
N THR A 192 31.18 22.29 -7.98
CA THR A 192 32.00 22.14 -6.78
C THR A 192 31.21 22.44 -5.52
N LEU A 193 31.60 21.85 -4.40
CA LEU A 193 31.05 22.12 -3.07
C LEU A 193 32.05 23.02 -2.31
N ALA A 194 31.56 24.14 -1.78
CA ALA A 194 32.36 24.94 -0.86
C ALA A 194 32.65 24.16 0.43
N PRO A 195 33.79 24.38 1.11
CA PRO A 195 34.09 23.70 2.37
C PRO A 195 32.93 23.87 3.38
N VAL A 196 32.53 22.77 4.00
CA VAL A 196 31.46 22.73 5.00
C VAL A 196 31.87 21.84 6.16
N ALA A 197 31.73 22.35 7.40
CA ALA A 197 32.17 21.65 8.59
C ALA A 197 31.19 20.54 9.06
N ASP A 198 29.88 20.74 8.89
CA ASP A 198 28.87 19.74 9.27
C ASP A 198 28.92 18.55 8.30
N PRO A 199 29.24 17.34 8.78
CA PRO A 199 29.35 16.15 7.92
C PRO A 199 28.04 15.76 7.24
N ARG A 200 26.87 16.12 7.78
CA ARG A 200 25.56 15.86 7.16
C ARG A 200 25.35 16.74 5.92
N LEU A 201 25.76 18.02 6.00
CA LEU A 201 25.73 18.96 4.89
C LEU A 201 26.77 18.57 3.82
N ALA A 202 27.95 18.13 4.23
CA ALA A 202 28.97 17.64 3.29
C ALA A 202 28.38 16.48 2.45
N ARG A 203 27.81 15.46 3.08
CA ARG A 203 27.17 14.33 2.39
C ARG A 203 25.98 14.76 1.51
N ALA A 204 25.17 15.72 1.98
CA ALA A 204 24.05 16.27 1.17
C ALA A 204 24.58 16.97 -0.08
N GLY A 205 25.63 17.80 0.04
CA GLY A 205 26.31 18.45 -1.08
C GLY A 205 26.92 17.44 -2.04
N GLU A 206 27.60 16.40 -1.56
CA GLU A 206 28.16 15.32 -2.39
C GLU A 206 27.08 14.57 -3.17
N ARG A 207 25.92 14.27 -2.57
CA ARG A 207 24.77 13.67 -3.28
C ARG A 207 24.23 14.57 -4.37
N PHE A 208 24.15 15.88 -4.12
CA PHE A 208 23.78 16.85 -5.15
C PHE A 208 24.80 16.87 -6.31
N LEU A 209 26.11 16.88 -6.02
CA LEU A 209 27.15 16.81 -7.06
C LEU A 209 27.11 15.48 -7.82
N ARG A 210 26.83 14.37 -7.15
CA ARG A 210 26.60 13.07 -7.80
C ARG A 210 25.44 13.14 -8.78
N PHE A 211 24.30 13.70 -8.37
CA PHE A 211 23.16 13.93 -9.25
C PHE A 211 23.54 14.72 -10.50
N VAL A 212 24.26 15.85 -10.36
CA VAL A 212 24.70 16.64 -11.52
C VAL A 212 25.62 15.85 -12.44
N ARG A 213 26.60 15.13 -11.89
CA ARG A 213 27.51 14.30 -12.70
C ARG A 213 26.79 13.22 -13.48
N GLU A 214 25.90 12.48 -12.83
CA GLU A 214 25.20 11.36 -13.46
C GLU A 214 24.15 11.84 -14.47
N SER A 215 23.39 12.88 -14.14
CA SER A 215 22.30 13.37 -14.98
C SER A 215 22.79 14.23 -16.17
N PHE A 216 23.96 14.87 -16.07
CA PHE A 216 24.45 15.82 -17.08
C PHE A 216 25.90 15.54 -17.57
N GLY A 217 26.44 14.34 -17.27
CA GLY A 217 27.79 13.96 -17.71
C GLY A 217 28.91 14.83 -17.13
N GLY A 218 28.68 15.44 -15.95
CA GLY A 218 29.61 16.35 -15.30
C GLY A 218 29.64 17.77 -15.89
N GLY A 219 28.79 18.08 -16.87
CA GLY A 219 28.71 19.41 -17.51
C GLY A 219 28.13 20.52 -16.61
N GLY A 220 28.24 21.76 -17.15
CA GLY A 220 27.83 22.96 -16.41
C GLY A 220 28.95 23.54 -15.54
N THR A 221 28.72 24.68 -14.95
CA THR A 221 29.64 25.30 -13.98
C THR A 221 28.85 25.85 -12.82
N GLY A 222 29.22 25.46 -11.60
CA GLY A 222 28.57 26.00 -10.40
C GLY A 222 29.34 25.68 -9.13
N ARG A 223 29.21 26.58 -8.16
CA ARG A 223 29.71 26.43 -6.80
C ARG A 223 28.54 26.38 -5.82
N LEU A 224 28.37 25.29 -5.13
CA LEU A 224 27.34 25.10 -4.10
C LEU A 224 27.91 25.51 -2.73
N THR A 225 27.19 26.37 -2.02
CA THR A 225 27.49 26.74 -0.63
C THR A 225 26.27 26.38 0.24
N LEU A 226 26.52 25.66 1.32
CA LEU A 226 25.47 25.18 2.27
C LEU A 226 25.72 25.76 3.66
N THR A 227 24.69 26.35 4.27
CA THR A 227 24.79 26.99 5.59
C THR A 227 23.57 26.69 6.44
N LEU A 228 23.79 26.32 7.71
CA LEU A 228 22.73 26.31 8.73
C LEU A 228 22.76 27.63 9.49
N GLN A 229 21.60 28.30 9.57
CA GLN A 229 21.40 29.52 10.33
C GLN A 229 20.42 29.26 11.49
N ALA A 230 20.93 29.24 12.70
CA ALA A 230 20.09 29.06 13.89
C ALA A 230 18.95 30.10 13.95
N GLY A 231 17.73 29.61 14.19
CA GLY A 231 16.53 30.45 14.29
C GLY A 231 15.90 30.84 12.95
N MET A 232 16.50 30.49 11.82
CA MET A 232 15.88 30.70 10.51
C MET A 232 14.68 29.76 10.35
N ALA A 233 13.53 30.28 9.95
CA ALA A 233 12.36 29.47 9.59
C ALA A 233 12.42 29.11 8.10
N GLY A 234 12.44 27.80 7.77
CA GLY A 234 12.48 27.32 6.39
C GLY A 234 13.86 27.45 5.74
N SER A 235 13.89 27.71 4.44
CA SER A 235 15.11 27.81 3.64
C SER A 235 15.10 28.96 2.66
N ARG A 236 16.30 29.47 2.34
CA ARG A 236 16.56 30.48 1.29
C ARG A 236 17.57 29.91 0.30
N THR A 237 17.24 29.95 -0.98
CA THR A 237 18.13 29.59 -2.07
C THR A 237 18.42 30.82 -2.91
N THR A 238 19.69 31.21 -3.03
CA THR A 238 20.16 32.28 -3.88
C THR A 238 20.96 31.71 -5.04
N ILE A 239 20.58 32.01 -6.26
CA ILE A 239 21.24 31.58 -7.51
C ILE A 239 21.79 32.81 -8.23
N GLU A 240 23.08 32.80 -8.45
CA GLU A 240 23.81 33.79 -9.21
C GLU A 240 24.61 33.10 -10.33
N ALA A 241 25.20 33.87 -11.25
CA ALA A 241 26.03 33.30 -12.30
C ALA A 241 27.18 32.47 -11.73
N GLY A 242 27.12 31.14 -11.92
CA GLY A 242 28.13 30.21 -11.44
C GLY A 242 28.14 29.93 -9.93
N SER A 243 27.13 30.38 -9.16
CA SER A 243 27.04 30.09 -7.73
C SER A 243 25.61 29.81 -7.26
N VAL A 244 25.48 28.87 -6.33
CA VAL A 244 24.22 28.59 -5.62
C VAL A 244 24.52 28.53 -4.14
N ARG A 245 23.80 29.33 -3.37
CA ARG A 245 23.84 29.33 -1.91
C ARG A 245 22.50 28.82 -1.37
N VAL A 246 22.53 27.84 -0.47
CA VAL A 246 21.37 27.33 0.25
C VAL A 246 21.57 27.55 1.74
N GLU A 247 20.66 28.26 2.35
CA GLU A 247 20.63 28.58 3.78
C GLU A 247 19.33 28.06 4.38
N ALA A 248 19.39 27.42 5.55
CA ALA A 248 18.19 26.89 6.23
C ALA A 248 18.40 26.86 7.75
N GLY A 249 17.28 26.81 8.50
CA GLY A 249 17.33 26.67 9.95
C GLY A 249 17.66 25.25 10.41
N GLU A 250 17.28 24.25 9.60
CA GLU A 250 17.45 22.82 9.91
C GLU A 250 17.96 22.05 8.69
N VAL A 251 18.63 20.92 8.95
CA VAL A 251 19.17 20.03 7.91
C VAL A 251 18.06 19.55 6.96
N ALA A 252 16.89 19.17 7.50
CA ALA A 252 15.77 18.70 6.69
C ALA A 252 15.26 19.75 5.68
N GLU A 253 15.18 21.01 6.09
CA GLU A 253 14.79 22.13 5.22
C GLU A 253 15.85 22.38 4.14
N LEU A 254 17.13 22.32 4.50
CA LEU A 254 18.23 22.48 3.55
C LEU A 254 18.19 21.36 2.48
N MET A 255 17.93 20.12 2.88
CA MET A 255 17.81 19.01 1.95
C MET A 255 16.63 19.17 1.00
N GLN A 256 15.48 19.64 1.49
CA GLN A 256 14.32 19.93 0.64
C GLN A 256 14.61 21.04 -0.38
N ALA A 257 15.43 22.03 -0.02
CA ALA A 257 15.89 23.06 -0.94
C ALA A 257 16.83 22.48 -2.03
N LEU A 258 17.74 21.57 -1.66
CA LEU A 258 18.60 20.86 -2.63
C LEU A 258 17.77 19.99 -3.59
N TYR A 259 16.78 19.26 -3.08
CA TYR A 259 15.90 18.47 -3.94
C TYR A 259 15.07 19.35 -4.88
N ALA A 260 14.69 20.55 -4.45
CA ALA A 260 14.02 21.50 -5.33
C ALA A 260 14.92 22.03 -6.46
N LEU A 261 16.22 22.21 -6.20
CA LEU A 261 17.20 22.53 -7.25
C LEU A 261 17.34 21.37 -8.26
N GLN A 262 17.41 20.13 -7.78
CA GLN A 262 17.45 18.95 -8.65
C GLN A 262 16.19 18.86 -9.52
N ASP A 263 14.98 19.03 -8.93
CA ASP A 263 13.72 19.06 -9.68
C ASP A 263 13.74 20.12 -10.77
N ARG A 264 14.28 21.29 -10.46
CA ARG A 264 14.37 22.40 -11.44
C ARG A 264 15.36 22.09 -12.57
N MET A 265 16.50 21.45 -12.25
CA MET A 265 17.45 20.97 -13.27
C MET A 265 16.82 19.87 -14.14
N GLU A 266 16.06 18.95 -13.57
CA GLU A 266 15.32 17.92 -14.34
C GLU A 266 14.25 18.54 -15.25
N GLU A 267 13.51 19.53 -14.76
CA GLU A 267 12.51 20.26 -15.53
C GLU A 267 13.13 20.97 -16.73
N LEU A 268 14.28 21.61 -16.53
CA LEU A 268 14.99 22.37 -17.56
C LEU A 268 15.89 21.48 -18.44
N GLU A 269 16.10 20.23 -18.07
CA GLU A 269 17.12 19.35 -18.67
C GLU A 269 18.50 20.02 -18.76
N SER A 270 18.85 20.78 -17.73
CA SER A 270 20.07 21.61 -17.69
C SER A 270 20.64 21.69 -16.29
N PRO A 271 21.97 21.57 -16.12
CA PRO A 271 22.64 21.88 -14.87
C PRO A 271 22.77 23.38 -14.58
N THR A 272 22.40 24.25 -15.54
CA THR A 272 22.41 25.70 -15.37
C THR A 272 21.03 26.14 -14.91
N LEU A 273 21.01 26.88 -13.81
CA LEU A 273 19.79 27.40 -13.21
C LEU A 273 19.66 28.90 -13.45
N PRO A 274 18.46 29.44 -13.67
CA PRO A 274 18.24 30.87 -13.78
C PRO A 274 18.55 31.59 -12.46
N ALA A 275 19.17 32.76 -12.54
CA ALA A 275 19.45 33.60 -11.37
C ALA A 275 18.14 34.00 -10.64
N GLY A 276 18.22 34.11 -9.33
CA GLY A 276 17.06 34.49 -8.50
C GLY A 276 17.19 34.07 -7.05
N VAL A 277 16.25 34.50 -6.24
CA VAL A 277 16.13 34.14 -4.83
C VAL A 277 14.80 33.43 -4.62
N THR A 278 14.82 32.30 -3.90
CA THR A 278 13.64 31.55 -3.54
C THR A 278 13.65 31.30 -2.04
N GLU A 279 12.59 31.67 -1.35
CA GLU A 279 12.35 31.33 0.06
C GLU A 279 11.25 30.28 0.13
N ARG A 280 11.42 29.32 1.06
CA ARG A 280 10.45 28.27 1.30
C ARG A 280 10.29 28.04 2.79
N LYS A 281 9.06 27.87 3.23
CA LYS A 281 8.71 27.49 4.60
C LYS A 281 7.84 26.26 4.58
N THR A 282 8.21 25.24 5.33
CA THR A 282 7.37 24.03 5.48
C THR A 282 6.06 24.36 6.17
N VAL A 283 4.96 23.90 5.58
CA VAL A 283 3.60 24.10 6.11
C VAL A 283 3.10 22.84 6.82
N TRP A 284 3.35 21.68 6.23
CA TRP A 284 2.91 20.40 6.77
C TRP A 284 4.09 19.58 7.30
N THR A 285 4.05 19.27 8.59
CA THR A 285 5.01 18.36 9.24
C THR A 285 4.33 17.56 10.37
N PRO A 286 4.51 16.24 10.47
CA PRO A 286 5.21 15.37 9.52
C PRO A 286 4.45 15.15 8.21
N ARG A 287 5.13 14.57 7.23
CA ARG A 287 4.56 14.00 6.01
C ARG A 287 5.11 12.58 5.91
N TYR A 288 4.36 11.61 6.42
CA TYR A 288 4.86 10.25 6.55
C TYR A 288 4.01 9.22 5.81
N LEU A 289 4.65 8.15 5.35
CA LEU A 289 4.02 7.06 4.63
C LEU A 289 4.70 5.71 4.91
N TYR A 290 4.08 4.63 4.42
CA TYR A 290 4.62 3.28 4.50
C TYR A 290 5.51 2.95 3.30
N SER A 291 6.38 1.96 3.46
CA SER A 291 7.20 1.45 2.36
C SER A 291 6.33 0.76 1.31
N TYR A 292 6.66 0.97 0.03
CA TYR A 292 5.99 0.30 -1.07
C TYR A 292 6.25 -1.23 -1.12
N PHE A 293 7.33 -1.69 -0.51
CA PHE A 293 7.72 -3.11 -0.51
C PHE A 293 8.11 -3.63 0.88
N ALA A 294 7.67 -2.96 1.93
CA ALA A 294 7.90 -3.46 3.28
C ALA A 294 7.22 -4.81 3.48
N LEU A 295 7.82 -5.58 4.34
CA LEU A 295 7.21 -6.76 4.92
C LEU A 295 6.62 -6.36 6.25
N TYR A 296 5.37 -6.69 6.49
CA TYR A 296 4.78 -6.50 7.81
C TYR A 296 5.56 -7.31 8.84
N GLY A 297 5.70 -8.57 8.66
CA GLY A 297 6.45 -9.53 9.46
C GLY A 297 7.26 -8.95 10.63
N ASP A 298 8.55 -9.18 10.65
CA ASP A 298 9.48 -8.62 11.65
C ASP A 298 10.76 -8.05 10.98
N PRO A 299 10.63 -6.98 10.17
CA PRO A 299 11.76 -6.42 9.41
C PRO A 299 12.88 -5.87 10.30
N LEU A 300 12.60 -5.61 11.57
CA LEU A 300 13.63 -5.21 12.54
C LEU A 300 14.45 -6.40 13.05
N PHE A 301 13.95 -7.61 12.96
CA PHE A 301 14.68 -8.82 13.34
C PHE A 301 15.42 -9.46 12.16
N GLU A 302 14.87 -9.35 10.95
CA GLU A 302 15.41 -9.88 9.69
C GLU A 302 15.92 -8.71 8.81
N PRO A 303 17.14 -8.16 9.06
CA PRO A 303 17.61 -6.94 8.39
C PRO A 303 17.83 -7.08 6.88
N GLU A 304 17.91 -8.32 6.36
CA GLU A 304 18.00 -8.58 4.91
C GLU A 304 16.73 -8.16 4.16
N ALA A 305 15.62 -8.01 4.87
CA ALA A 305 14.36 -7.54 4.33
C ALA A 305 14.18 -6.03 4.48
N ASP A 306 15.26 -5.23 4.33
CA ASP A 306 15.28 -3.78 4.56
C ASP A 306 14.08 -3.08 3.89
N PRO A 307 13.15 -2.52 4.68
CA PRO A 307 11.97 -1.84 4.15
C PRO A 307 12.28 -0.47 3.55
N PHE A 308 13.44 0.11 3.86
CA PHE A 308 13.84 1.44 3.46
C PHE A 308 15.32 1.50 3.08
N PRO A 309 15.74 0.90 1.95
CA PRO A 309 17.08 1.08 1.40
C PRO A 309 17.40 2.57 1.19
N ASP A 310 18.66 2.94 1.29
CA ASP A 310 19.11 4.35 1.23
C ASP A 310 18.64 5.08 -0.04
N ALA A 311 18.73 4.42 -1.20
CA ALA A 311 18.26 5.02 -2.45
C ALA A 311 16.75 5.24 -2.48
N TYR A 312 15.98 4.37 -1.82
CA TYR A 312 14.53 4.54 -1.72
C TYR A 312 14.18 5.67 -0.74
N LEU A 313 14.89 5.79 0.39
CA LEU A 313 14.76 6.94 1.30
C LEU A 313 15.04 8.26 0.56
N GLU A 314 16.09 8.32 -0.26
CA GLU A 314 16.40 9.50 -1.08
C GLU A 314 15.26 9.82 -2.06
N LYS A 315 14.70 8.81 -2.76
CA LYS A 315 13.58 9.00 -3.69
C LYS A 315 12.31 9.51 -2.99
N LEU A 316 12.01 8.99 -1.80
CA LEU A 316 10.89 9.47 -0.98
C LEU A 316 11.11 10.91 -0.50
N ALA A 317 12.31 11.23 -0.02
CA ALA A 317 12.68 12.57 0.42
C ALA A 317 12.59 13.57 -0.75
N ARG A 318 13.03 13.19 -1.96
CA ARG A 318 12.85 13.97 -3.19
C ARG A 318 11.38 14.18 -3.53
N ALA A 319 10.51 13.22 -3.26
CA ALA A 319 9.06 13.37 -3.38
C ALA A 319 8.43 14.21 -2.24
N GLY A 320 9.23 14.82 -1.37
CA GLY A 320 8.79 15.69 -0.29
C GLY A 320 8.37 14.98 0.99
N ILE A 321 8.58 13.68 1.08
CA ILE A 321 8.28 12.88 2.28
C ILE A 321 9.40 13.11 3.31
N ASN A 322 9.02 13.39 4.57
CA ASN A 322 9.95 13.58 5.67
C ASN A 322 9.70 12.62 6.85
N GLY A 323 8.90 11.60 6.62
CA GLY A 323 8.65 10.54 7.59
C GLY A 323 8.31 9.21 6.93
N VAL A 324 8.75 8.12 7.56
CA VAL A 324 8.37 6.75 7.18
C VAL A 324 7.95 6.00 8.43
N TRP A 325 7.16 4.93 8.29
CA TRP A 325 6.72 4.18 9.45
C TRP A 325 6.85 2.67 9.31
N LEU A 326 6.97 2.00 10.45
CA LEU A 326 6.98 0.56 10.62
C LEU A 326 5.99 0.16 11.71
N GLN A 327 5.50 -1.08 11.67
CA GLN A 327 4.77 -1.65 12.78
C GLN A 327 5.71 -1.89 13.98
N GLY A 328 5.30 -1.41 15.16
CA GLY A 328 5.94 -1.70 16.45
C GLY A 328 5.07 -2.65 17.26
N VAL A 329 5.66 -3.73 17.76
CA VAL A 329 5.01 -4.69 18.67
C VAL A 329 5.74 -4.66 20.00
N LEU A 330 5.14 -4.04 21.03
CA LEU A 330 5.85 -3.71 22.29
C LEU A 330 6.37 -4.95 23.02
N ASN A 331 5.64 -6.06 22.98
CA ASN A 331 6.07 -7.30 23.65
C ASN A 331 7.29 -7.95 22.98
N THR A 332 7.68 -7.53 21.77
CA THR A 332 8.92 -7.95 21.11
C THR A 332 10.03 -6.90 21.21
N LEU A 333 9.68 -5.63 21.46
CA LEU A 333 10.62 -4.50 21.48
C LEU A 333 11.17 -4.20 22.88
N ALA A 334 10.47 -4.60 23.93
CA ALA A 334 10.88 -4.27 25.31
C ALA A 334 10.76 -5.48 26.24
N PRO A 335 11.83 -5.78 27.04
CA PRO A 335 11.72 -6.74 28.13
C PRO A 335 10.83 -6.18 29.25
N SER A 336 10.22 -7.08 30.03
CA SER A 336 9.33 -6.69 31.13
C SER A 336 9.52 -7.58 32.35
N ALA A 337 9.65 -6.98 33.54
CA ALA A 337 9.67 -7.73 34.78
C ALA A 337 8.29 -8.33 35.11
N ALA A 338 7.19 -7.65 34.74
CA ALA A 338 5.84 -8.14 34.93
C ALA A 338 5.43 -9.27 33.94
N PHE A 339 6.11 -9.34 32.79
CA PHE A 339 5.87 -10.31 31.73
C PHE A 339 7.20 -10.89 31.23
N PRO A 340 7.78 -11.88 31.95
CA PRO A 340 9.12 -12.42 31.62
C PRO A 340 9.23 -13.05 30.22
N GLU A 341 8.10 -13.41 29.60
CA GLU A 341 8.00 -13.93 28.25
C GLU A 341 8.19 -12.85 27.14
N PHE A 342 8.12 -11.56 27.50
CA PHE A 342 8.26 -10.44 26.54
C PHE A 342 9.73 -10.03 26.36
N GLY A 343 10.01 -9.33 25.28
CA GLY A 343 11.32 -8.77 24.97
C GLY A 343 12.30 -9.75 24.30
N LYS A 344 11.87 -10.93 23.93
CA LYS A 344 12.75 -11.89 23.24
C LYS A 344 13.28 -11.28 21.92
N GLY A 345 14.61 -11.10 21.83
CA GLY A 345 15.28 -10.51 20.65
C GLY A 345 15.14 -8.98 20.55
N SER A 346 14.70 -8.29 21.60
CA SER A 346 14.53 -6.83 21.62
C SER A 346 15.81 -6.06 21.32
N GLU A 347 16.96 -6.51 21.84
CA GLU A 347 18.27 -5.85 21.60
C GLU A 347 18.61 -5.79 20.10
N THR A 348 18.35 -6.88 19.37
CA THR A 348 18.58 -6.93 17.92
C THR A 348 17.64 -5.96 17.20
N ARG A 349 16.35 -5.96 17.54
CA ARG A 349 15.36 -5.07 16.93
C ARG A 349 15.68 -3.59 17.21
N LEU A 350 16.04 -3.24 18.43
CA LEU A 350 16.39 -1.86 18.78
C LEU A 350 17.69 -1.39 18.11
N ARG A 351 18.69 -2.26 17.99
CA ARG A 351 19.92 -1.96 17.25
C ARG A 351 19.60 -1.68 15.78
N ASN A 352 18.79 -2.52 15.13
CA ASN A 352 18.41 -2.36 13.74
C ASN A 352 17.49 -1.14 13.54
N LEU A 353 16.59 -0.86 14.49
CA LEU A 353 15.76 0.36 14.47
C LEU A 353 16.63 1.62 14.59
N LYS A 354 17.63 1.63 15.48
CA LYS A 354 18.56 2.74 15.64
C LYS A 354 19.35 3.00 14.36
N GLU A 355 19.81 1.95 13.69
CA GLU A 355 20.51 2.09 12.40
C GLU A 355 19.59 2.61 11.30
N LEU A 356 18.34 2.15 11.21
CA LEU A 356 17.37 2.68 10.27
C LEU A 356 17.08 4.18 10.53
N VAL A 357 16.90 4.58 11.78
CA VAL A 357 16.69 5.99 12.17
C VAL A 357 17.89 6.84 11.77
N ARG A 358 19.13 6.35 12.01
CA ARG A 358 20.35 7.04 11.58
C ARG A 358 20.41 7.22 10.07
N ARG A 359 20.17 6.15 9.28
CA ARG A 359 20.18 6.19 7.80
C ARG A 359 19.10 7.12 7.26
N ALA A 360 17.87 7.02 7.76
CA ALA A 360 16.77 7.89 7.36
C ALA A 360 17.07 9.38 7.61
N GLY A 361 17.70 9.68 8.77
CA GLY A 361 18.14 11.02 9.14
C GLY A 361 19.12 11.65 8.13
N GLU A 362 19.93 10.86 7.44
CA GLU A 362 20.82 11.33 6.37
C GLU A 362 20.08 11.98 5.19
N TYR A 363 18.80 11.63 5.01
CA TYR A 363 17.93 12.14 3.96
C TYR A 363 16.87 13.13 4.49
N GLY A 364 16.94 13.52 5.77
CA GLY A 364 15.94 14.37 6.41
C GLY A 364 14.60 13.67 6.65
N VAL A 365 14.63 12.35 6.76
CA VAL A 365 13.45 11.50 6.98
C VAL A 365 13.45 10.96 8.41
N ARG A 366 12.34 11.07 9.12
CA ARG A 366 12.14 10.54 10.49
C ARG A 366 11.43 9.18 10.41
N VAL A 367 11.69 8.31 11.39
CA VAL A 367 11.03 7.00 11.48
C VAL A 367 9.98 7.03 12.58
N TYR A 368 8.78 6.53 12.29
CA TYR A 368 7.65 6.41 13.22
C TYR A 368 7.31 4.96 13.47
N LEU A 369 6.82 4.62 14.67
CA LEU A 369 6.27 3.31 14.96
C LEU A 369 4.75 3.36 14.98
N TYR A 370 4.13 2.48 14.22
CA TYR A 370 2.70 2.18 14.28
C TYR A 370 2.43 1.24 15.45
N LEU A 371 1.54 1.63 16.35
CA LEU A 371 1.20 0.88 17.55
C LEU A 371 -0.27 0.47 17.55
N ASN A 372 -0.48 -0.83 17.65
CA ASN A 372 -1.78 -1.46 17.90
C ASN A 372 -1.69 -2.16 19.25
N GLU A 373 -1.61 -1.39 20.34
CA GLU A 373 -1.19 -1.86 21.66
C GLU A 373 -2.18 -1.49 22.78
N PRO A 374 -2.18 -2.29 23.88
CA PRO A 374 -1.52 -3.60 24.06
C PRO A 374 -2.15 -4.71 23.22
N ARG A 375 -1.36 -5.68 22.77
CA ARG A 375 -1.86 -6.84 22.00
C ARG A 375 -2.78 -7.71 22.85
N ALA A 376 -3.86 -8.22 22.25
CA ALA A 376 -4.68 -9.25 22.87
C ALA A 376 -3.91 -10.57 23.02
N MET A 377 -4.16 -11.29 24.12
CA MET A 377 -3.45 -12.50 24.49
C MET A 377 -4.41 -13.70 24.62
N PRO A 378 -3.93 -14.94 24.44
CA PRO A 378 -4.74 -16.13 24.66
C PRO A 378 -5.07 -16.32 26.14
N ALA A 379 -6.13 -17.08 26.44
CA ALA A 379 -6.59 -17.31 27.82
C ALA A 379 -5.50 -17.85 28.75
N ALA A 380 -4.61 -18.70 28.24
CA ALA A 380 -3.49 -19.29 29.01
C ALA A 380 -2.51 -18.22 29.54
N PHE A 381 -2.32 -17.10 28.82
CA PHE A 381 -1.50 -15.99 29.29
C PHE A 381 -1.97 -15.40 30.62
N PHE A 382 -3.28 -15.44 30.88
CA PHE A 382 -3.88 -14.86 32.07
C PHE A 382 -4.06 -15.85 33.22
N ALA A 383 -3.61 -17.11 33.08
CA ALA A 383 -3.78 -18.12 34.13
C ALA A 383 -3.12 -17.71 35.45
N SER A 384 -1.91 -17.10 35.39
CA SER A 384 -1.17 -16.61 36.56
C SER A 384 -1.43 -15.13 36.90
N ARG A 385 -2.24 -14.43 36.09
CA ARG A 385 -2.52 -12.98 36.23
C ARG A 385 -3.94 -12.60 35.84
N PRO A 386 -4.95 -13.25 36.45
CA PRO A 386 -6.36 -13.10 36.07
C PRO A 386 -6.90 -11.67 36.24
N GLU A 387 -6.29 -10.86 37.09
CA GLU A 387 -6.61 -9.45 37.35
C GLU A 387 -6.25 -8.55 36.13
N MET A 388 -5.41 -8.98 35.23
CA MET A 388 -5.05 -8.23 34.00
C MET A 388 -5.92 -8.60 32.79
N LYS A 389 -6.73 -9.68 32.91
CA LYS A 389 -7.57 -10.15 31.84
C LYS A 389 -8.73 -9.18 31.59
N GLY A 390 -8.86 -8.72 30.36
CA GLY A 390 -9.94 -7.83 29.90
C GLY A 390 -11.06 -8.59 29.18
N SER A 391 -11.79 -7.87 28.33
CA SER A 391 -12.91 -8.43 27.56
C SER A 391 -12.42 -9.43 26.50
N SER A 392 -13.29 -10.36 26.16
CA SER A 392 -13.03 -11.37 25.13
C SER A 392 -13.41 -10.87 23.74
N TYR A 393 -12.66 -11.31 22.75
CA TYR A 393 -13.01 -11.21 21.34
C TYR A 393 -12.48 -12.43 20.60
N GLN A 394 -13.36 -13.18 19.96
CA GLN A 394 -13.02 -14.48 19.37
C GLN A 394 -12.39 -15.40 20.46
N HIS A 395 -11.16 -15.88 20.22
CA HIS A 395 -10.40 -16.75 21.15
C HIS A 395 -9.36 -16.00 21.99
N LEU A 396 -9.30 -14.66 21.87
CA LEU A 396 -8.34 -13.78 22.54
C LEU A 396 -9.03 -12.90 23.60
N PHE A 397 -8.21 -12.38 24.51
CA PHE A 397 -8.63 -11.45 25.56
C PHE A 397 -7.74 -10.21 25.52
N SER A 398 -8.35 -9.03 25.65
CA SER A 398 -7.55 -7.80 25.81
C SER A 398 -6.77 -7.82 27.12
N MET A 399 -5.60 -7.23 27.15
CA MET A 399 -4.98 -6.80 28.40
C MET A 399 -5.77 -5.59 28.90
N CYS A 400 -6.38 -5.71 30.09
CA CYS A 400 -7.28 -4.67 30.59
C CYS A 400 -6.54 -3.36 30.88
N THR A 401 -6.71 -2.36 30.03
CA THR A 401 -6.06 -1.04 30.17
C THR A 401 -6.55 -0.22 31.36
N SER A 402 -7.64 -0.63 32.02
CA SER A 402 -8.05 -0.08 33.33
C SER A 402 -7.22 -0.65 34.50
N ASN A 403 -6.42 -1.70 34.29
CA ASN A 403 -5.44 -2.17 35.27
C ASN A 403 -4.16 -1.31 35.16
N ALA A 404 -3.70 -0.75 36.28
CA ALA A 404 -2.54 0.12 36.32
C ALA A 404 -1.27 -0.59 35.84
N ALA A 405 -1.06 -1.86 36.24
CA ALA A 405 0.14 -2.60 35.84
C ALA A 405 0.24 -2.81 34.33
N VAL A 406 -0.90 -2.90 33.61
CA VAL A 406 -0.90 -2.94 32.14
C VAL A 406 -0.48 -1.59 31.54
N ARG A 407 -0.99 -0.49 32.06
CA ARG A 407 -0.59 0.85 31.62
C ARG A 407 0.87 1.16 31.94
N ASP A 408 1.33 0.78 33.15
CA ASP A 408 2.74 0.92 33.55
C ASP A 408 3.65 0.14 32.60
N TRP A 409 3.29 -1.09 32.25
CA TRP A 409 4.03 -1.86 31.25
C TRP A 409 4.10 -1.15 29.89
N VAL A 410 2.98 -0.61 29.39
CA VAL A 410 2.96 0.13 28.11
C VAL A 410 3.87 1.36 28.19
N ARG A 411 3.77 2.15 29.29
CA ARG A 411 4.62 3.32 29.54
C ARG A 411 6.10 2.93 29.56
N ASP A 412 6.47 1.93 30.38
CA ASP A 412 7.84 1.55 30.60
C ASP A 412 8.48 0.92 29.35
N SER A 413 7.68 0.16 28.57
CA SER A 413 8.10 -0.39 27.27
C SER A 413 8.42 0.72 26.28
N LEU A 414 7.57 1.73 26.13
CA LEU A 414 7.86 2.90 25.30
C LEU A 414 9.05 3.68 25.82
N GLY A 415 9.16 3.86 27.14
CA GLY A 415 10.33 4.46 27.75
C GLY A 415 11.62 3.71 27.44
N HIS A 416 11.58 2.38 27.40
CA HIS A 416 12.73 1.55 27.02
C HIS A 416 13.10 1.80 25.53
N VAL A 417 12.13 1.78 24.62
CA VAL A 417 12.35 2.02 23.19
C VAL A 417 12.96 3.41 22.95
N PHE A 418 12.36 4.47 23.53
CA PHE A 418 12.81 5.84 23.28
C PHE A 418 14.12 6.21 24.00
N ARG A 419 14.48 5.56 25.11
CA ARG A 419 15.83 5.68 25.66
C ARG A 419 16.88 5.02 24.78
N ALA A 420 16.55 3.88 24.14
CA ALA A 420 17.46 3.19 23.22
C ALA A 420 17.62 3.93 21.88
N VAL A 421 16.54 4.59 21.40
CA VAL A 421 16.48 5.27 20.09
C VAL A 421 15.82 6.65 20.26
N PRO A 422 16.49 7.64 20.88
CA PRO A 422 15.88 8.94 21.20
C PRO A 422 15.57 9.80 19.97
N GLU A 423 16.22 9.54 18.84
CA GLU A 423 16.00 10.25 17.57
C GLU A 423 14.79 9.70 16.78
N LEU A 424 14.06 8.73 17.31
CA LEU A 424 12.83 8.24 16.70
C LEU A 424 11.85 9.39 16.51
N GLY A 425 11.21 9.48 15.34
CA GLY A 425 10.27 10.56 14.99
C GLY A 425 9.05 10.61 15.90
N GLY A 426 8.57 9.45 16.31
CA GLY A 426 7.42 9.33 17.19
C GLY A 426 6.68 8.01 17.03
N VAL A 427 5.47 8.01 17.56
CA VAL A 427 4.54 6.89 17.44
C VAL A 427 3.19 7.38 16.93
N PHE A 428 2.46 6.51 16.22
CA PHE A 428 1.02 6.72 16.02
C PHE A 428 0.24 5.47 16.41
N THR A 429 -0.96 5.67 16.95
CA THR A 429 -1.71 4.60 17.60
C THR A 429 -3.07 4.40 16.95
N ILE A 430 -3.48 3.15 16.74
CA ILE A 430 -4.87 2.78 16.44
C ILE A 430 -5.39 1.94 17.61
N SER A 431 -6.47 2.40 18.26
CA SER A 431 -7.02 1.78 19.46
C SER A 431 -8.32 1.02 19.24
N MET A 432 -8.97 1.23 18.11
CA MET A 432 -10.23 0.61 17.72
C MET A 432 -10.17 0.13 16.29
N SER A 433 -9.55 -1.03 16.08
CA SER A 433 -9.39 -1.67 14.78
C SER A 433 -9.80 -3.14 14.85
N GLU A 434 -9.38 -3.91 13.89
CA GLU A 434 -9.52 -5.36 13.86
C GLU A 434 -8.77 -6.04 15.03
N ASN A 435 -7.70 -5.40 15.54
CA ASN A 435 -6.99 -5.88 16.73
C ASN A 435 -7.72 -5.52 18.02
N HIS A 436 -7.82 -6.47 18.93
CA HIS A 436 -8.45 -6.30 20.23
C HIS A 436 -7.47 -5.70 21.26
N THR A 437 -7.22 -4.38 21.17
CA THR A 437 -6.18 -3.68 21.94
C THR A 437 -6.62 -3.21 23.34
N ASN A 438 -7.93 -3.18 23.61
CA ASN A 438 -8.50 -2.76 24.87
C ASN A 438 -9.92 -3.29 25.02
N CYS A 439 -10.49 -3.19 26.21
CA CYS A 439 -11.83 -3.72 26.50
C CYS A 439 -12.96 -3.08 25.68
N PHE A 440 -12.73 -1.94 25.06
CA PHE A 440 -13.73 -1.21 24.27
C PHE A 440 -13.54 -1.34 22.76
N SER A 441 -12.46 -1.96 22.27
CA SER A 441 -12.17 -2.08 20.84
C SER A 441 -13.29 -2.76 20.07
N HIS A 442 -13.91 -3.78 20.67
CA HIS A 442 -15.00 -4.56 20.09
C HIS A 442 -16.19 -4.73 21.06
N GLY A 443 -16.29 -3.90 22.08
CA GLY A 443 -17.27 -3.96 23.16
C GLY A 443 -18.69 -3.56 22.76
N GLY A 444 -19.13 -4.02 21.65
CA GLY A 444 -20.42 -3.83 21.02
C GLY A 444 -20.32 -4.19 19.56
N ALA A 445 -21.45 -4.41 18.88
CA ALA A 445 -21.43 -4.51 17.45
C ALA A 445 -20.81 -3.23 16.87
N TRP A 446 -19.94 -3.36 15.90
CA TRP A 446 -19.40 -2.26 15.12
C TRP A 446 -20.57 -1.39 14.63
N GLY A 447 -20.59 -0.11 14.97
CA GLY A 447 -21.73 0.77 14.72
C GLY A 447 -22.44 1.28 15.98
N VAL A 448 -22.09 0.77 17.16
CA VAL A 448 -22.60 1.31 18.44
C VAL A 448 -22.04 2.71 18.66
N LYS A 449 -22.89 3.67 19.03
CA LYS A 449 -22.49 5.06 19.27
C LYS A 449 -21.41 5.20 20.33
N VAL A 450 -21.50 4.42 21.41
CA VAL A 450 -20.48 4.38 22.46
C VAL A 450 -20.10 2.92 22.71
N PRO A 451 -18.83 2.52 22.52
CA PRO A 451 -18.38 1.17 22.78
C PRO A 451 -18.56 0.77 24.25
N LYS A 452 -19.01 -0.44 24.48
CA LYS A 452 -19.12 -1.04 25.82
C LYS A 452 -17.94 -1.98 26.07
N ALA A 453 -17.63 -2.20 27.33
CA ALA A 453 -16.48 -2.99 27.76
C ALA A 453 -16.64 -4.51 27.63
N GLY A 454 -17.69 -5.01 26.99
CA GLY A 454 -17.96 -6.45 26.92
C GLY A 454 -18.08 -7.09 28.31
N ASP A 455 -17.37 -8.21 28.52
CA ASP A 455 -17.40 -9.03 29.74
C ASP A 455 -16.35 -8.63 30.80
N CYS A 456 -15.68 -7.50 30.67
CA CYS A 456 -14.69 -7.04 31.66
C CYS A 456 -15.35 -6.33 32.86
N PRO A 457 -15.29 -6.88 34.06
CA PRO A 457 -15.98 -6.31 35.25
C PRO A 457 -15.41 -4.95 35.68
N ARG A 458 -14.13 -4.68 35.42
CA ARG A 458 -13.47 -3.38 35.73
C ARG A 458 -13.93 -2.28 34.81
N CYS A 459 -14.03 -2.57 33.52
CA CYS A 459 -14.40 -1.59 32.50
C CYS A 459 -15.93 -1.44 32.34
N ALA A 460 -16.74 -2.38 32.81
CA ALA A 460 -18.20 -2.38 32.67
C ALA A 460 -18.89 -1.12 33.22
N LYS A 461 -18.26 -0.45 34.20
CA LYS A 461 -18.77 0.75 34.87
C LYS A 461 -18.01 2.03 34.45
N ARG A 462 -17.20 1.96 33.36
CA ARG A 462 -16.35 3.08 32.91
C ARG A 462 -16.79 3.53 31.53
N GLU A 463 -16.59 4.80 31.27
CA GLU A 463 -16.70 5.33 29.93
C GLU A 463 -15.46 4.96 29.10
N SER A 464 -15.68 4.67 27.81
CA SER A 464 -14.59 4.27 26.91
C SER A 464 -13.52 5.35 26.76
N TRP A 465 -13.92 6.61 26.73
CA TRP A 465 -12.98 7.76 26.62
C TRP A 465 -12.11 7.94 27.86
N ASP A 466 -12.58 7.56 29.07
CA ASP A 466 -11.75 7.61 30.28
C ASP A 466 -10.63 6.56 30.25
N ALA A 467 -10.99 5.32 29.92
CA ALA A 467 -10.03 4.22 29.84
C ALA A 467 -9.00 4.42 28.73
N LEU A 468 -9.43 4.97 27.58
CA LEU A 468 -8.51 5.26 26.47
C LEU A 468 -7.62 6.48 26.74
N ALA A 469 -8.12 7.53 27.40
CA ALA A 469 -7.31 8.66 27.80
C ALA A 469 -6.16 8.23 28.71
N GLU A 470 -6.44 7.38 29.73
CA GLU A 470 -5.40 6.85 30.63
C GLU A 470 -4.34 6.03 29.88
N LEU A 471 -4.75 5.24 28.88
CA LEU A 471 -3.81 4.49 28.03
C LEU A 471 -2.94 5.44 27.20
N PHE A 472 -3.53 6.42 26.55
CA PHE A 472 -2.82 7.36 25.69
C PHE A 472 -1.88 8.27 26.48
N ILE A 473 -2.25 8.66 27.69
CA ILE A 473 -1.38 9.39 28.62
C ILE A 473 -0.19 8.50 29.00
N ALA A 474 -0.40 7.23 29.36
CA ALA A 474 0.68 6.31 29.64
C ALA A 474 1.64 6.13 28.43
N MET A 475 1.11 6.04 27.22
CA MET A 475 1.94 5.99 25.99
C MET A 475 2.75 7.26 25.80
N ARG A 476 2.13 8.43 25.95
CA ARG A 476 2.82 9.73 25.85
C ARG A 476 3.90 9.85 26.91
N ASP A 477 3.62 9.51 28.14
CA ASP A 477 4.59 9.61 29.24
C ASP A 477 5.77 8.66 29.02
N GLY A 478 5.53 7.46 28.49
CA GLY A 478 6.58 6.54 28.08
C GLY A 478 7.50 7.14 27.02
N VAL A 479 6.93 7.74 25.97
CA VAL A 479 7.71 8.44 24.92
C VAL A 479 8.56 9.56 25.54
N ARG A 480 7.98 10.35 26.46
CA ARG A 480 8.67 11.47 27.14
C ARG A 480 9.80 11.02 28.07
N MET A 481 9.84 9.75 28.49
CA MET A 481 10.97 9.21 29.27
C MET A 481 12.28 9.15 28.46
N GLY A 482 12.23 9.13 27.14
CA GLY A 482 13.41 9.04 26.28
C GLY A 482 13.52 10.14 25.23
N SER A 483 12.44 10.86 24.90
CA SER A 483 12.44 11.93 23.89
C SER A 483 11.45 13.04 24.23
N ALA A 484 11.97 14.26 24.37
CA ALA A 484 11.13 15.46 24.59
C ALA A 484 10.38 15.92 23.32
N THR A 485 10.87 15.56 22.12
CA THR A 485 10.42 16.10 20.83
C THR A 485 9.72 15.08 19.94
N ALA A 486 9.78 13.80 20.28
CA ALA A 486 9.11 12.75 19.51
C ALA A 486 7.58 12.95 19.53
N GLU A 487 6.94 12.71 18.41
CA GLU A 487 5.51 12.94 18.26
C GLU A 487 4.68 11.77 18.78
N VAL A 488 3.57 12.06 19.43
CA VAL A 488 2.56 11.04 19.80
C VAL A 488 1.27 11.40 19.07
N ILE A 489 0.88 10.56 18.13
CA ILE A 489 -0.22 10.82 17.21
C ILE A 489 -1.31 9.78 17.44
N HIS A 490 -2.52 10.23 17.74
CA HIS A 490 -3.68 9.36 17.93
C HIS A 490 -4.50 9.34 16.66
N TYR A 491 -4.66 8.16 16.06
CA TYR A 491 -5.48 8.00 14.86
C TYR A 491 -6.91 7.67 15.27
N ASP A 492 -7.84 8.56 14.90
CA ASP A 492 -9.25 8.46 15.26
C ASP A 492 -10.03 7.41 14.46
N TRP A 493 -9.31 6.57 13.72
CA TRP A 493 -9.92 5.47 12.98
C TRP A 493 -10.68 4.54 13.94
N GLY A 494 -11.93 4.23 13.61
CA GLY A 494 -12.80 3.43 14.45
C GLY A 494 -13.46 4.16 15.62
N TRP A 495 -13.06 5.38 15.97
CA TRP A 495 -13.70 6.11 17.06
C TRP A 495 -15.11 6.56 16.67
N PRO A 496 -16.14 6.27 17.49
CA PRO A 496 -17.47 6.87 17.32
C PRO A 496 -17.42 8.40 17.49
N ASP A 497 -18.27 9.08 16.75
CA ASP A 497 -18.31 10.54 16.74
C ASP A 497 -18.52 11.14 18.14
N GLU A 498 -19.35 10.49 18.96
CA GLU A 498 -19.69 10.94 20.32
C GLU A 498 -18.50 10.79 21.30
N MET A 499 -17.54 9.95 20.99
CA MET A 499 -16.37 9.72 21.83
C MET A 499 -15.27 10.76 21.61
N VAL A 500 -15.18 11.35 20.41
CA VAL A 500 -14.05 12.19 20.01
C VAL A 500 -13.88 13.38 20.95
N GLY A 501 -14.91 14.20 21.14
CA GLY A 501 -14.85 15.39 22.00
C GLY A 501 -14.47 15.09 23.45
N PRO A 502 -15.18 14.19 24.14
CA PRO A 502 -14.87 13.80 25.52
C PRO A 502 -13.45 13.23 25.69
N LEU A 503 -12.96 12.44 24.70
CA LEU A 503 -11.62 11.87 24.75
C LEU A 503 -10.55 12.95 24.58
N LEU A 504 -10.64 13.79 23.54
CA LEU A 504 -9.65 14.83 23.27
C LEU A 504 -9.53 15.84 24.42
N ALA A 505 -10.64 16.17 25.09
CA ALA A 505 -10.61 17.06 26.26
C ALA A 505 -9.79 16.55 27.44
N LYS A 506 -9.42 15.25 27.47
CA LYS A 506 -8.64 14.61 28.52
C LYS A 506 -7.18 14.39 28.13
N LEU A 507 -6.84 14.58 26.87
CA LEU A 507 -5.49 14.32 26.37
C LEU A 507 -4.57 15.53 26.55
N PRO A 508 -3.28 15.33 26.80
CA PRO A 508 -2.29 16.40 26.81
C PRO A 508 -2.19 17.10 25.45
N SER A 509 -2.12 18.43 25.45
CA SER A 509 -2.06 19.26 24.23
C SER A 509 -0.78 19.06 23.40
N ASP A 510 0.26 18.44 23.95
CA ASP A 510 1.48 18.05 23.24
C ASP A 510 1.36 16.74 22.47
N THR A 511 0.15 16.16 22.40
CA THR A 511 -0.19 15.07 21.51
C THR A 511 -0.94 15.57 20.27
N ARG A 512 -1.06 14.74 19.26
CA ARG A 512 -1.69 15.09 17.97
C ARG A 512 -2.82 14.12 17.63
N ILE A 513 -3.76 14.57 16.80
CA ILE A 513 -4.76 13.70 16.21
C ILE A 513 -4.54 13.59 14.69
N VAL A 514 -4.74 12.40 14.13
CA VAL A 514 -4.84 12.19 12.69
C VAL A 514 -6.21 11.63 12.34
N SER A 515 -6.87 12.23 11.34
CA SER A 515 -8.21 11.82 10.87
C SER A 515 -8.18 11.56 9.37
N ILE A 516 -8.95 10.55 8.92
CA ILE A 516 -9.16 10.33 7.48
C ILE A 516 -9.89 11.54 6.90
N SER A 517 -9.22 12.20 5.95
CA SER A 517 -9.71 13.43 5.36
C SER A 517 -11.05 13.26 4.66
N GLU A 518 -11.21 12.21 3.85
CA GLU A 518 -12.38 12.03 2.97
C GLU A 518 -13.59 11.42 3.69
N TRP A 519 -13.43 10.91 4.92
CA TRP A 519 -14.50 10.18 5.59
C TRP A 519 -15.77 11.02 5.76
N SER A 520 -16.90 10.41 5.40
CA SER A 520 -18.24 10.99 5.40
C SER A 520 -18.51 12.05 4.34
N VAL A 521 -17.63 12.26 3.35
CA VAL A 521 -17.99 13.06 2.18
C VAL A 521 -19.15 12.39 1.45
N PRO A 522 -20.27 13.10 1.23
CA PRO A 522 -21.40 12.53 0.50
C PRO A 522 -21.06 12.33 -0.98
N VAL A 523 -21.51 11.21 -1.52
CA VAL A 523 -21.28 10.80 -2.90
C VAL A 523 -22.61 10.47 -3.56
N GLU A 524 -22.80 10.91 -4.81
CA GLU A 524 -23.91 10.47 -5.65
C GLU A 524 -23.35 10.02 -6.99
N ARG A 525 -23.54 8.74 -7.37
CA ARG A 525 -23.09 8.16 -8.65
C ARG A 525 -24.19 7.31 -9.23
N GLY A 526 -24.48 7.53 -10.52
CA GLY A 526 -25.55 6.81 -11.21
C GLY A 526 -26.93 6.92 -10.55
N GLY A 527 -27.22 8.03 -9.84
CA GLY A 527 -28.45 8.25 -9.07
C GLY A 527 -28.49 7.58 -7.70
N VAL A 528 -27.42 6.90 -7.29
CA VAL A 528 -27.31 6.26 -5.97
C VAL A 528 -26.52 7.13 -5.01
N LYS A 529 -27.11 7.43 -3.86
CA LYS A 529 -26.47 8.20 -2.78
C LYS A 529 -25.68 7.27 -1.86
N SER A 530 -24.43 7.63 -1.61
CA SER A 530 -23.48 6.96 -0.75
C SER A 530 -22.68 8.00 0.06
N ALA A 531 -21.68 7.54 0.79
CA ALA A 531 -20.69 8.40 1.43
C ALA A 531 -19.35 7.66 1.48
N VAL A 532 -18.26 8.40 1.55
CA VAL A 532 -16.95 7.82 1.76
C VAL A 532 -16.89 7.20 3.15
N GLY A 533 -16.56 5.93 3.23
CA GLY A 533 -16.45 5.18 4.49
C GLY A 533 -15.03 5.07 5.02
N GLU A 534 -14.02 5.35 4.20
CA GLU A 534 -12.61 5.32 4.58
C GLU A 534 -11.74 6.20 3.66
N TYR A 535 -10.97 5.64 2.75
CA TYR A 535 -10.06 6.39 1.84
C TYR A 535 -10.65 6.53 0.45
N SER A 536 -10.41 7.68 -0.20
CA SER A 536 -10.78 7.88 -1.59
C SER A 536 -9.85 8.88 -2.28
N ILE A 537 -9.63 8.68 -3.59
CA ILE A 537 -9.08 9.69 -4.50
C ILE A 537 -10.17 10.20 -5.44
N SER A 538 -11.11 9.33 -5.81
CA SER A 538 -12.23 9.71 -6.68
C SER A 538 -13.17 10.74 -6.03
N VAL A 539 -13.13 10.86 -4.70
CA VAL A 539 -13.89 11.82 -3.89
C VAL A 539 -12.92 12.62 -3.04
N VAL A 540 -12.83 13.91 -3.32
CA VAL A 540 -11.86 14.82 -2.69
C VAL A 540 -12.39 15.34 -1.35
N GLY A 541 -11.55 15.24 -0.29
CA GLY A 541 -11.83 15.77 1.04
C GLY A 541 -11.51 17.28 1.21
N PRO A 542 -11.63 17.82 2.45
CA PRO A 542 -12.03 17.11 3.66
C PRO A 542 -13.54 16.92 3.81
N GLY A 543 -13.91 15.84 4.49
CA GLY A 543 -15.28 15.51 4.81
C GLY A 543 -15.76 16.09 6.15
N PRO A 544 -17.08 16.03 6.40
CA PRO A 544 -17.68 16.58 7.62
C PRO A 544 -17.11 16.00 8.91
N ARG A 545 -16.78 14.70 8.93
CA ARG A 545 -16.19 14.04 10.09
C ARG A 545 -14.80 14.59 10.42
N ALA A 546 -13.91 14.67 9.43
CA ALA A 546 -12.56 15.20 9.63
C ALA A 546 -12.60 16.65 10.12
N THR A 547 -13.38 17.50 9.47
CA THR A 547 -13.53 18.92 9.83
C THR A 547 -14.01 19.09 11.27
N ARG A 548 -15.00 18.31 11.72
CA ARG A 548 -15.50 18.33 13.09
C ARG A 548 -14.42 17.86 14.09
N ASN A 549 -13.71 16.77 13.80
CA ASN A 549 -12.70 16.21 14.68
C ASN A 549 -11.48 17.13 14.81
N TRP A 550 -11.05 17.77 13.71
CA TRP A 550 -9.98 18.78 13.73
C TRP A 550 -10.38 20.03 14.53
N ALA A 551 -11.63 20.48 14.42
CA ALA A 551 -12.14 21.58 15.24
C ALA A 551 -12.13 21.21 16.74
N ALA A 552 -12.51 19.97 17.09
CA ALA A 552 -12.44 19.47 18.46
C ALA A 552 -10.99 19.41 18.98
N ALA A 553 -10.05 18.94 18.16
CA ALA A 553 -8.63 18.93 18.49
C ALA A 553 -8.07 20.35 18.73
N SER A 554 -8.37 21.28 17.83
CA SER A 554 -7.95 22.68 17.96
C SER A 554 -8.51 23.32 19.24
N LYS A 555 -9.77 23.01 19.61
CA LYS A 555 -10.37 23.47 20.87
C LYS A 555 -9.64 22.89 22.09
N ALA A 556 -9.11 21.67 22.01
CA ALA A 556 -8.30 21.05 23.05
C ALA A 556 -6.82 21.50 23.01
N GLY A 557 -6.44 22.45 22.15
CA GLY A 557 -5.06 22.93 21.99
C GLY A 557 -4.14 21.94 21.28
N MET A 558 -4.68 20.91 20.64
CA MET A 558 -3.93 19.87 19.94
C MET A 558 -3.72 20.23 18.47
N THR A 559 -2.63 19.73 17.92
CA THR A 559 -2.33 19.79 16.48
C THR A 559 -3.10 18.72 15.72
N ASN A 560 -3.55 19.02 14.50
CA ASN A 560 -4.28 18.08 13.65
C ASN A 560 -3.50 17.68 12.40
N LEU A 561 -3.69 16.44 11.98
CA LEU A 561 -3.11 15.87 10.77
C LEU A 561 -4.23 15.28 9.90
N ALA A 562 -4.05 15.35 8.59
CA ALA A 562 -4.90 14.63 7.66
C ALA A 562 -4.27 13.28 7.26
N LYS A 563 -5.04 12.20 7.40
CA LYS A 563 -4.75 10.97 6.70
C LYS A 563 -5.33 11.05 5.30
N VAL A 564 -4.50 10.92 4.30
CA VAL A 564 -4.84 10.98 2.87
C VAL A 564 -4.23 9.80 2.11
N GLN A 565 -4.67 9.60 0.87
CA GLN A 565 -4.08 8.68 -0.08
C GLN A 565 -3.83 9.43 -1.38
N PHE A 566 -2.57 9.76 -1.67
CA PHE A 566 -2.24 10.54 -2.88
C PHE A 566 -1.88 9.67 -4.09
N ASN A 567 -1.45 8.44 -3.86
CA ASN A 567 -1.06 7.53 -4.94
C ASN A 567 -2.21 6.63 -5.40
N ASN A 568 -2.68 5.79 -4.52
CA ASN A 568 -3.76 4.84 -4.77
C ASN A 568 -4.52 4.54 -3.49
N THR A 569 -5.70 3.98 -3.64
CA THR A 569 -6.57 3.48 -2.58
C THR A 569 -7.08 2.09 -2.96
N TRP A 570 -7.98 1.55 -2.15
CA TRP A 570 -8.70 0.33 -2.50
C TRP A 570 -9.67 0.51 -3.69
N GLU A 571 -9.80 1.73 -4.23
CA GLU A 571 -10.50 1.98 -5.51
C GLU A 571 -9.80 1.29 -6.69
N ILE A 572 -8.47 1.27 -6.69
CA ILE A 572 -7.61 0.34 -7.42
C ILE A 572 -6.22 0.33 -6.78
N SER A 573 -5.87 -0.72 -6.06
CA SER A 573 -4.57 -0.87 -5.39
C SER A 573 -3.56 -1.73 -6.16
N ALA A 574 -3.99 -2.39 -7.23
CA ALA A 574 -3.14 -3.20 -8.10
C ALA A 574 -2.19 -2.39 -9.01
N VAL A 575 -2.15 -1.08 -8.83
CA VAL A 575 -1.22 -0.15 -9.48
C VAL A 575 -0.48 0.67 -8.44
N PRO A 576 0.77 1.09 -8.67
CA PRO A 576 1.54 1.85 -7.69
C PRO A 576 0.96 3.25 -7.43
N TYR A 577 0.25 3.82 -8.38
CA TYR A 577 -0.54 5.04 -8.27
C TYR A 577 -1.57 5.15 -9.39
N ILE A 578 -2.63 5.91 -9.13
CA ILE A 578 -3.64 6.27 -10.13
C ILE A 578 -3.21 7.63 -10.71
N PRO A 579 -2.95 7.79 -12.01
CA PRO A 579 -2.39 9.03 -12.58
C PRO A 579 -3.44 10.15 -12.69
N VAL A 580 -3.85 10.70 -11.53
CA VAL A 580 -4.89 11.74 -11.40
C VAL A 580 -4.42 12.92 -10.54
N PRO A 581 -3.28 13.55 -10.85
CA PRO A 581 -2.68 14.56 -10.01
C PRO A 581 -3.56 15.82 -9.83
N GLN A 582 -4.52 16.10 -10.71
CA GLN A 582 -5.47 17.19 -10.53
C GLN A 582 -6.34 17.01 -9.28
N LEU A 583 -6.83 15.78 -9.02
CA LEU A 583 -7.62 15.48 -7.82
C LEU A 583 -6.76 15.60 -6.56
N VAL A 584 -5.49 15.17 -6.65
CA VAL A 584 -4.52 15.32 -5.54
C VAL A 584 -4.28 16.78 -5.22
N LEU A 585 -4.06 17.64 -6.23
CA LEU A 585 -3.85 19.09 -6.02
C LEU A 585 -5.09 19.75 -5.44
N GLN A 586 -6.28 19.44 -5.94
CA GLN A 586 -7.54 19.93 -5.36
C GLN A 586 -7.65 19.56 -3.88
N HIS A 587 -7.26 18.33 -3.52
CA HIS A 587 -7.26 17.89 -2.13
C HIS A 587 -6.26 18.70 -1.29
N CYS A 588 -5.04 18.91 -1.79
CA CYS A 588 -4.02 19.72 -1.12
C CYS A 588 -4.51 21.15 -0.88
N GLU A 589 -5.15 21.80 -1.86
CA GLU A 589 -5.74 23.13 -1.71
C GLU A 589 -6.81 23.16 -0.62
N ASN A 590 -7.68 22.14 -0.59
CA ASN A 590 -8.72 22.04 0.44
C ASN A 590 -8.12 21.87 1.84
N LEU A 591 -7.09 21.03 2.00
CA LEU A 591 -6.39 20.82 3.27
C LEU A 591 -5.67 22.08 3.76
N ARG A 592 -5.07 22.85 2.86
CA ARG A 592 -4.48 24.15 3.22
C ARG A 592 -5.52 25.13 3.75
N ARG A 593 -6.68 25.22 3.09
CA ARG A 593 -7.81 26.04 3.55
C ARG A 593 -8.36 25.58 4.90
N ALA A 594 -8.31 24.26 5.16
CA ALA A 594 -8.75 23.70 6.44
C ALA A 594 -7.72 23.87 7.59
N GLY A 595 -6.53 24.42 7.32
CA GLY A 595 -5.50 24.67 8.33
C GLY A 595 -4.86 23.40 8.90
N VAL A 596 -4.80 22.32 8.12
CA VAL A 596 -4.12 21.09 8.50
C VAL A 596 -2.62 21.33 8.66
N GLN A 597 -1.98 20.69 9.64
CA GLN A 597 -0.60 20.96 10.05
C GLN A 597 0.37 19.82 9.72
N GLY A 598 -0.14 18.64 9.32
CA GLY A 598 0.69 17.51 8.91
C GLY A 598 -0.12 16.47 8.13
N LEU A 599 0.57 15.51 7.54
CA LEU A 599 -0.02 14.50 6.68
C LEU A 599 0.47 13.09 7.04
N MET A 600 -0.47 12.17 7.16
CA MET A 600 -0.21 10.76 6.91
C MET A 600 -0.56 10.51 5.44
N ALA A 601 0.47 10.48 4.56
CA ALA A 601 0.29 10.56 3.12
C ALA A 601 -0.15 9.25 2.44
N ALA A 602 -0.07 8.14 3.15
CA ALA A 602 -0.55 6.84 2.70
C ALA A 602 -0.76 5.89 3.89
N TRP A 603 -1.57 4.83 3.70
CA TRP A 603 -1.55 3.61 4.50
C TRP A 603 -0.51 2.66 3.89
N THR A 604 -0.82 1.37 3.76
CA THR A 604 0.08 0.40 3.12
C THR A 604 0.21 0.60 1.62
N CYS A 605 -0.87 0.97 0.94
CA CYS A 605 -0.80 1.41 -0.45
C CYS A 605 -0.36 2.89 -0.53
N GLY A 606 0.49 3.23 -1.49
CA GLY A 606 0.86 4.61 -1.77
C GLY A 606 2.31 5.00 -1.54
N GLY A 607 3.20 4.09 -1.14
CA GLY A 607 4.62 4.39 -0.93
C GLY A 607 5.48 4.56 -2.20
N TYR A 608 4.90 4.51 -3.40
CA TYR A 608 5.67 4.64 -4.64
C TYR A 608 5.97 6.11 -4.99
N PRO A 609 7.23 6.50 -5.31
CA PRO A 609 7.55 7.87 -5.73
C PRO A 609 6.97 8.16 -7.13
N SER A 610 5.87 8.90 -7.18
CA SER A 610 4.99 9.09 -8.33
C SER A 610 4.86 10.54 -8.78
N SER A 611 4.21 10.75 -9.94
CA SER A 611 3.76 12.06 -10.41
C SER A 611 2.79 12.74 -9.43
N ASN A 612 1.93 11.95 -8.77
CA ASN A 612 0.99 12.45 -7.76
C ASN A 612 1.70 13.03 -6.53
N LEU A 613 2.70 12.31 -5.99
CA LEU A 613 3.49 12.80 -4.84
C LEU A 613 4.31 14.03 -5.21
N LEU A 614 4.88 14.08 -6.42
CA LEU A 614 5.60 15.26 -6.90
C LEU A 614 4.67 16.48 -7.05
N ALA A 615 3.44 16.27 -7.49
CA ALA A 615 2.45 17.33 -7.55
C ALA A 615 2.07 17.81 -6.13
N ALA A 616 1.76 16.90 -5.21
CA ALA A 616 1.45 17.21 -3.82
C ALA A 616 2.60 17.96 -3.11
N LYS A 617 3.87 17.59 -3.40
CA LYS A 617 5.08 18.22 -2.84
C LYS A 617 5.06 19.74 -2.97
N ALA A 618 4.54 20.27 -4.07
CA ALA A 618 4.48 21.71 -4.30
C ALA A 618 3.68 22.45 -3.21
N TYR A 619 2.70 21.79 -2.61
CA TYR A 619 1.84 22.34 -1.57
C TYR A 619 2.36 22.12 -0.13
N TYR A 620 3.48 21.44 0.03
CA TYR A 620 4.09 21.19 1.35
C TYR A 620 4.82 22.43 1.90
N PHE A 621 5.01 23.44 1.05
CA PHE A 621 5.78 24.65 1.34
C PHE A 621 5.01 25.93 1.00
N ASP A 622 5.34 27.04 1.67
CA ASP A 622 4.95 28.40 1.30
C ASP A 622 6.10 29.08 0.55
N PRO A 623 5.78 29.89 -0.48
CA PRO A 623 4.48 30.00 -1.13
C PRO A 623 4.13 28.79 -1.96
N ALA A 624 2.85 28.38 -1.96
CA ALA A 624 2.38 27.33 -2.85
C ALA A 624 2.22 27.89 -4.27
N PRO A 625 2.70 27.18 -5.31
CA PRO A 625 2.51 27.60 -6.68
C PRO A 625 1.06 27.37 -7.14
N ASP A 626 0.70 28.00 -8.26
CA ASP A 626 -0.55 27.70 -8.96
C ASP A 626 -0.62 26.23 -9.41
N ALA A 627 -1.82 25.65 -9.33
CA ALA A 627 -2.04 24.24 -9.65
C ALA A 627 -1.69 23.91 -11.12
N ALA A 628 -2.06 24.78 -12.06
CA ALA A 628 -1.78 24.55 -13.47
C ALA A 628 -0.28 24.60 -13.77
N GLU A 629 0.46 25.52 -13.13
CA GLU A 629 1.91 25.57 -13.24
C GLU A 629 2.57 24.38 -12.58
N THR A 630 2.07 23.93 -11.42
CA THR A 630 2.55 22.70 -10.75
C THR A 630 2.46 21.50 -11.69
N LEU A 631 1.31 21.29 -12.32
CA LEU A 631 1.12 20.18 -13.28
C LEU A 631 2.08 20.28 -14.47
N ARG A 632 2.23 21.47 -15.04
CA ARG A 632 3.19 21.68 -16.15
C ARG A 632 4.62 21.36 -15.75
N ARG A 633 5.07 21.77 -14.55
CA ARG A 633 6.41 21.50 -14.03
C ARG A 633 6.65 20.01 -13.82
N VAL A 634 5.73 19.34 -13.13
CA VAL A 634 5.82 17.88 -12.92
C VAL A 634 5.80 17.14 -14.26
N ALA A 635 4.95 17.53 -15.21
CA ALA A 635 4.90 16.94 -16.52
C ALA A 635 6.23 17.15 -17.32
N ARG A 636 6.84 18.35 -17.27
CA ARG A 636 8.16 18.58 -17.87
C ARG A 636 9.23 17.72 -17.23
N GLN A 637 9.21 17.58 -15.90
CA GLN A 637 10.15 16.73 -15.17
C GLN A 637 10.03 15.27 -15.60
N LYS A 638 8.83 14.75 -15.83
CA LYS A 638 8.56 13.35 -16.16
C LYS A 638 8.61 13.04 -17.66
N PHE A 639 8.08 13.93 -18.50
CA PHE A 639 7.85 13.68 -19.92
C PHE A 639 8.68 14.62 -20.85
N GLY A 640 9.39 15.61 -20.30
CA GLY A 640 10.16 16.57 -21.12
C GLY A 640 9.28 17.27 -22.15
N ALA A 641 9.60 17.14 -23.43
CA ALA A 641 8.87 17.75 -24.54
C ALA A 641 7.39 17.25 -24.63
N GLY A 642 7.08 16.05 -24.12
CA GLY A 642 5.73 15.49 -24.09
C GLY A 642 4.80 16.07 -23.01
N PHE A 643 5.23 17.06 -22.25
CA PHE A 643 4.54 17.56 -21.05
C PHE A 643 3.10 18.02 -21.30
N ALA A 644 2.81 18.65 -22.45
CA ALA A 644 1.48 19.19 -22.73
C ALA A 644 0.45 18.07 -22.91
N ASP A 645 0.80 17.02 -23.68
CA ASP A 645 -0.06 15.84 -23.85
C ASP A 645 -0.21 15.07 -22.51
N ALA A 646 0.83 15.01 -21.67
CA ALA A 646 0.76 14.37 -20.35
C ALA A 646 -0.23 15.11 -19.43
N VAL A 647 -0.18 16.46 -19.35
CA VAL A 647 -1.13 17.27 -18.57
C VAL A 647 -2.56 17.07 -19.07
N ALA A 648 -2.76 17.05 -20.39
CA ALA A 648 -4.07 16.78 -20.99
C ALA A 648 -4.57 15.35 -20.69
N ALA A 649 -3.68 14.35 -20.69
CA ALA A 649 -4.02 12.98 -20.29
C ALA A 649 -4.47 12.88 -18.83
N TRP A 650 -3.73 13.49 -17.91
CA TRP A 650 -4.07 13.53 -16.49
C TRP A 650 -5.42 14.22 -16.23
N ASP A 651 -5.75 15.26 -16.98
CA ASP A 651 -7.05 15.91 -16.89
C ASP A 651 -8.19 14.97 -17.32
N VAL A 652 -8.01 14.27 -18.41
CA VAL A 652 -8.98 13.24 -18.87
C VAL A 652 -9.14 12.14 -17.82
N PHE A 653 -8.04 11.62 -17.27
CA PHE A 653 -8.08 10.58 -16.24
C PHE A 653 -8.75 11.06 -14.96
N SER A 654 -8.44 12.27 -14.50
CA SER A 654 -9.03 12.86 -13.31
C SER A 654 -10.54 13.02 -13.44
N ARG A 655 -11.01 13.54 -14.59
CA ARG A 655 -12.46 13.65 -14.87
C ARG A 655 -13.15 12.30 -14.99
N ALA A 656 -12.48 11.28 -15.56
CA ALA A 656 -13.04 9.94 -15.65
C ALA A 656 -13.14 9.28 -14.26
N PHE A 657 -12.12 9.44 -13.42
CA PHE A 657 -12.03 8.74 -12.15
C PHE A 657 -13.06 9.20 -11.10
N VAL A 658 -13.54 10.44 -11.17
CA VAL A 658 -14.62 10.91 -10.26
C VAL A 658 -15.94 10.14 -10.45
N GLU A 659 -16.10 9.39 -11.53
CA GLU A 659 -17.28 8.54 -11.77
C GLU A 659 -17.25 7.21 -11.00
N PHE A 660 -16.17 6.92 -10.25
CA PHE A 660 -16.04 5.69 -9.48
C PHE A 660 -17.22 5.54 -8.50
N PRO A 661 -17.97 4.41 -8.53
CA PRO A 661 -19.12 4.20 -7.66
C PRO A 661 -18.68 3.82 -6.23
N TYR A 662 -18.25 4.82 -5.49
CA TYR A 662 -17.68 4.61 -4.16
C TYR A 662 -18.71 4.04 -3.17
N GLY A 663 -18.36 2.94 -2.53
CA GLY A 663 -19.09 2.29 -1.44
C GLY A 663 -18.15 1.42 -0.61
N VAL A 664 -18.58 1.00 0.58
CA VAL A 664 -17.73 0.21 1.50
C VAL A 664 -17.34 -1.15 0.92
N ALA A 665 -18.17 -1.69 0.01
CA ALA A 665 -17.86 -2.94 -0.71
C ALA A 665 -16.63 -2.86 -1.62
N ILE A 666 -16.05 -1.67 -1.82
CA ILE A 666 -14.84 -1.43 -2.61
C ILE A 666 -13.67 -2.39 -2.26
N TYR A 667 -13.58 -2.82 -1.01
CA TYR A 667 -12.53 -3.74 -0.55
C TYR A 667 -12.63 -5.15 -1.12
N VAL A 668 -13.80 -5.55 -1.60
CA VAL A 668 -14.05 -6.88 -2.18
C VAL A 668 -14.48 -6.80 -3.64
N ILE A 669 -14.37 -5.63 -4.25
CA ILE A 669 -14.67 -5.46 -5.66
C ILE A 669 -13.55 -6.10 -6.52
N PRO A 670 -13.88 -6.79 -7.62
CA PRO A 670 -12.87 -7.51 -8.41
C PRO A 670 -11.88 -6.59 -9.16
N VAL A 671 -11.95 -5.27 -8.99
CA VAL A 671 -11.04 -4.32 -9.62
C VAL A 671 -9.56 -4.57 -9.26
N GLN A 672 -9.28 -5.13 -8.09
CA GLN A 672 -7.91 -5.44 -7.68
C GLN A 672 -7.29 -6.56 -8.52
N HIS A 673 -8.09 -7.54 -8.92
CA HIS A 673 -7.67 -8.63 -9.79
C HIS A 673 -7.91 -8.31 -11.28
N GLY A 674 -8.87 -7.42 -11.57
CA GLY A 674 -9.22 -7.00 -12.93
C GLY A 674 -9.37 -8.15 -13.89
N PRO A 675 -8.69 -8.11 -15.06
CA PRO A 675 -8.78 -9.18 -16.07
C PRO A 675 -8.21 -10.54 -15.63
N ALA A 676 -7.54 -10.63 -14.46
CA ALA A 676 -7.08 -11.91 -13.93
C ALA A 676 -8.15 -12.64 -13.11
N ASN A 677 -9.22 -11.95 -12.66
CA ASN A 677 -10.30 -12.59 -11.92
C ASN A 677 -11.05 -13.60 -12.81
N LEU A 678 -11.09 -14.85 -12.36
CA LEU A 678 -11.69 -15.96 -13.12
C LEU A 678 -13.22 -15.84 -13.15
N LEU A 679 -13.82 -16.12 -14.30
CA LEU A 679 -15.27 -16.21 -14.45
C LEU A 679 -15.79 -17.59 -14.01
N ARG A 680 -17.06 -17.64 -13.58
CA ARG A 680 -17.71 -18.84 -13.06
C ARG A 680 -19.13 -18.95 -13.62
N MET A 681 -19.41 -20.05 -14.30
CA MET A 681 -20.79 -20.35 -14.76
C MET A 681 -21.67 -20.80 -13.60
N THR A 682 -21.12 -21.57 -12.65
CA THR A 682 -21.82 -21.99 -11.44
C THR A 682 -21.35 -21.12 -10.26
N PRO A 683 -22.29 -20.55 -9.48
CA PRO A 683 -21.92 -19.81 -8.27
C PRO A 683 -21.13 -20.69 -7.31
N THR A 684 -20.01 -20.19 -6.82
CA THR A 684 -19.17 -20.92 -5.87
C THR A 684 -19.74 -20.93 -4.46
N GLY A 685 -20.59 -19.95 -4.13
CA GLY A 685 -21.08 -19.73 -2.77
C GLY A 685 -20.02 -19.20 -1.79
N HIS A 686 -18.77 -19.04 -2.24
CA HIS A 686 -17.71 -18.48 -1.43
C HIS A 686 -17.93 -16.99 -1.18
N LYS A 687 -17.55 -16.56 0.01
CA LYS A 687 -17.48 -15.15 0.39
C LYS A 687 -16.00 -14.83 0.62
N PRO A 688 -15.29 -14.44 -0.44
CA PRO A 688 -13.87 -14.15 -0.31
C PRO A 688 -13.69 -12.95 0.60
N GLY A 689 -12.57 -12.93 1.32
CA GLY A 689 -12.06 -11.74 1.94
C GLY A 689 -11.55 -10.76 0.88
N MET A 690 -10.91 -9.69 1.33
CA MET A 690 -10.45 -8.57 0.49
C MET A 690 -9.51 -8.98 -0.66
N ILE A 691 -8.65 -9.98 -0.43
CA ILE A 691 -7.61 -10.38 -1.39
C ILE A 691 -7.81 -11.78 -1.98
N LEU A 692 -8.76 -12.53 -1.44
CA LEU A 692 -9.01 -13.89 -1.89
C LEU A 692 -10.02 -13.91 -3.03
N PHE A 693 -9.88 -14.84 -3.94
CA PHE A 693 -10.85 -15.13 -5.00
C PHE A 693 -11.52 -16.51 -4.77
N PRO A 694 -12.64 -16.84 -5.40
CA PRO A 694 -13.27 -16.12 -6.49
C PRO A 694 -14.11 -14.93 -6.05
N HIS A 695 -14.12 -13.88 -6.87
CA HIS A 695 -15.05 -12.77 -6.74
C HIS A 695 -16.23 -13.00 -7.70
N ASP A 696 -17.15 -13.89 -7.36
CA ASP A 696 -18.31 -14.25 -8.19
C ASP A 696 -19.67 -13.98 -7.53
N GLY A 697 -19.66 -13.37 -6.33
CA GLY A 697 -20.87 -13.04 -5.56
C GLY A 697 -21.18 -11.55 -5.57
N MET A 698 -21.92 -11.04 -6.57
CA MET A 698 -22.20 -9.60 -6.75
C MET A 698 -22.80 -8.92 -5.52
N LYS A 699 -23.64 -9.61 -4.73
CA LYS A 699 -24.22 -9.05 -3.50
C LYS A 699 -23.17 -8.58 -2.49
N THR A 700 -21.96 -9.16 -2.52
CA THR A 700 -20.88 -8.80 -1.63
C THR A 700 -20.20 -7.51 -2.08
N TRP A 701 -19.94 -7.34 -3.37
CA TRP A 701 -19.11 -6.25 -3.91
C TRP A 701 -19.87 -5.08 -4.54
N CYS A 702 -21.13 -5.25 -4.93
CA CYS A 702 -21.94 -4.10 -5.38
C CYS A 702 -22.40 -3.21 -4.20
N GLY A 703 -22.43 -3.73 -2.97
CA GLY A 703 -22.83 -2.97 -1.78
C GLY A 703 -24.22 -2.35 -1.92
N LYS A 704 -24.31 -1.03 -1.82
CA LYS A 704 -25.56 -0.27 -1.99
C LYS A 704 -25.98 -0.04 -3.43
N TYR A 705 -25.05 -0.20 -4.38
CA TYR A 705 -25.33 0.05 -5.78
C TYR A 705 -26.06 -1.15 -6.38
N PRO A 706 -27.17 -0.94 -7.09
CA PRO A 706 -27.69 -1.98 -7.98
C PRO A 706 -26.61 -2.43 -8.95
N PRO A 707 -26.48 -3.74 -9.26
CA PRO A 707 -25.45 -4.25 -10.16
C PRO A 707 -25.38 -3.52 -11.51
N GLU A 708 -26.53 -3.19 -12.10
CA GLU A 708 -26.62 -2.45 -13.35
C GLU A 708 -26.11 -1.00 -13.25
N VAL A 709 -26.07 -0.42 -12.04
CA VAL A 709 -25.46 0.90 -11.82
C VAL A 709 -23.94 0.74 -11.74
N VAL A 710 -23.44 -0.29 -11.05
CA VAL A 710 -22.00 -0.60 -11.01
C VAL A 710 -21.47 -0.85 -12.43
N GLU A 711 -22.14 -1.69 -13.20
CA GLU A 711 -21.81 -1.97 -14.59
C GLU A 711 -21.69 -0.68 -15.41
N ARG A 712 -22.75 0.16 -15.41
CA ARG A 712 -22.76 1.43 -16.17
C ARG A 712 -21.68 2.40 -15.71
N GLN A 713 -21.43 2.52 -14.41
CA GLN A 713 -20.43 3.46 -13.89
C GLN A 713 -19.01 3.03 -14.26
N PHE A 714 -18.67 1.74 -14.15
CA PHE A 714 -17.37 1.24 -14.58
C PHE A 714 -17.20 1.33 -16.12
N ALA A 715 -18.22 1.03 -16.91
CA ALA A 715 -18.18 1.21 -18.36
C ALA A 715 -18.02 2.70 -18.74
N LYS A 716 -18.76 3.60 -18.08
CA LYS A 716 -18.64 5.05 -18.25
C LYS A 716 -17.23 5.54 -17.94
N MET A 717 -16.68 5.09 -16.81
CA MET A 717 -15.32 5.46 -16.38
C MET A 717 -14.28 4.98 -17.38
N ALA A 718 -14.33 3.71 -17.81
CA ALA A 718 -13.42 3.16 -18.80
C ALA A 718 -13.51 3.90 -20.15
N ALA A 719 -14.72 4.18 -20.63
CA ALA A 719 -14.93 4.92 -21.87
C ALA A 719 -14.36 6.36 -21.78
N ALA A 720 -14.59 7.05 -20.66
CA ALA A 720 -14.07 8.40 -20.42
C ALA A 720 -12.54 8.43 -20.23
N TRP A 721 -11.94 7.34 -19.74
CA TRP A 721 -10.48 7.19 -19.54
C TRP A 721 -9.72 7.00 -20.86
N ARG A 722 -10.32 6.27 -21.81
CA ARG A 722 -9.67 5.83 -23.06
C ARG A 722 -9.03 6.96 -23.88
N PRO A 723 -9.63 8.15 -24.09
CA PRO A 723 -8.99 9.24 -24.83
C PRO A 723 -7.67 9.70 -24.21
N GLY A 724 -7.55 9.63 -22.89
CA GLY A 724 -6.32 9.97 -22.17
C GLY A 724 -5.14 9.04 -22.48
N LEU A 725 -5.42 7.77 -22.83
CA LEU A 725 -4.36 6.84 -23.24
C LEU A 725 -3.65 7.29 -24.52
N ALA A 726 -4.41 7.75 -25.53
CA ALA A 726 -3.84 8.25 -26.78
C ALA A 726 -3.01 9.53 -26.56
N LEU A 727 -3.45 10.40 -25.64
CA LEU A 727 -2.66 11.58 -25.22
C LEU A 727 -1.36 11.14 -24.55
N LEU A 728 -1.42 10.22 -23.61
CA LEU A 728 -0.24 9.76 -22.88
C LEU A 728 0.73 8.98 -23.80
N GLU A 729 0.24 8.25 -24.80
CA GLU A 729 1.07 7.62 -25.83
C GLU A 729 1.89 8.65 -26.62
N ARG A 730 1.27 9.79 -27.01
CA ARG A 730 2.02 10.89 -27.66
C ARG A 730 3.04 11.51 -26.70
N ALA A 731 2.68 11.70 -25.43
CA ALA A 731 3.60 12.21 -24.42
C ALA A 731 4.84 11.31 -24.28
N VAL A 732 4.65 9.98 -24.25
CA VAL A 732 5.75 9.00 -24.19
C VAL A 732 6.61 9.04 -25.45
N ALA A 733 5.98 9.14 -26.64
CA ALA A 733 6.71 9.20 -27.91
C ALA A 733 7.60 10.46 -27.99
N ALA A 734 7.13 11.58 -27.46
CA ALA A 734 7.86 12.86 -27.41
C ALA A 734 8.89 12.92 -26.27
N ALA A 735 8.84 12.01 -25.30
CA ALA A 735 9.73 12.03 -24.14
C ALA A 735 11.19 11.76 -24.55
N PRO A 736 12.18 12.55 -24.07
CA PRO A 736 13.58 12.32 -24.31
C PRO A 736 14.05 10.98 -23.72
N ALA A 737 15.15 10.44 -24.24
CA ALA A 737 15.65 9.09 -23.89
C ALA A 737 15.78 8.87 -22.37
N GLY A 738 16.31 9.85 -21.64
CA GLY A 738 16.51 9.76 -20.18
C GLY A 738 15.20 9.71 -19.35
N LYS A 739 14.07 10.10 -19.93
CA LYS A 739 12.76 10.11 -19.27
C LYS A 739 11.80 9.04 -19.79
N ARG A 740 12.09 8.48 -20.98
CA ARG A 740 11.16 7.60 -21.72
C ARG A 740 10.74 6.36 -20.95
N ARG A 741 11.66 5.72 -20.19
CA ARG A 741 11.31 4.54 -19.38
C ARG A 741 10.25 4.87 -18.31
N GLY A 742 10.43 5.95 -17.55
CA GLY A 742 9.45 6.38 -16.53
C GLY A 742 8.11 6.80 -17.14
N ALA A 743 8.15 7.51 -18.28
CA ALA A 743 6.96 7.89 -19.04
C ALA A 743 6.20 6.65 -19.57
N ALA A 744 6.92 5.64 -20.09
CA ALA A 744 6.33 4.39 -20.57
C ALA A 744 5.69 3.57 -19.43
N MET A 745 6.31 3.57 -18.24
CA MET A 745 5.72 2.90 -17.07
C MET A 745 4.40 3.57 -16.66
N GLU A 746 4.31 4.90 -16.66
CA GLU A 746 3.06 5.60 -16.34
C GLU A 746 1.96 5.28 -17.37
N LEU A 747 2.31 5.13 -18.65
CA LEU A 747 1.38 4.63 -19.67
C LEU A 747 0.93 3.19 -19.38
N GLY A 748 1.83 2.32 -18.94
CA GLY A 748 1.51 0.95 -18.49
C GLY A 748 0.51 0.95 -17.32
N ILE A 749 0.72 1.83 -16.34
CA ILE A 749 -0.19 2.03 -15.21
C ILE A 749 -1.57 2.50 -15.68
N ALA A 750 -1.62 3.52 -16.55
CA ALA A 750 -2.87 4.05 -17.09
C ALA A 750 -3.63 3.01 -17.92
N ARG A 751 -2.94 2.16 -18.70
CA ARG A 751 -3.53 1.02 -19.42
C ARG A 751 -4.09 -0.02 -18.47
N THR A 752 -3.38 -0.33 -17.38
CA THR A 752 -3.87 -1.25 -16.34
C THR A 752 -5.17 -0.74 -15.73
N CYS A 753 -5.25 0.54 -15.35
CA CYS A 753 -6.49 1.14 -14.86
C CYS A 753 -7.65 0.94 -15.86
N TYR A 754 -7.42 1.25 -17.13
CA TYR A 754 -8.42 1.06 -18.19
C TYR A 754 -8.90 -0.39 -18.30
N HIS A 755 -7.97 -1.35 -18.37
CA HIS A 755 -8.30 -2.77 -18.50
C HIS A 755 -9.08 -3.28 -17.28
N HIS A 756 -8.71 -2.86 -16.06
CA HIS A 756 -9.39 -3.24 -14.84
C HIS A 756 -10.81 -2.67 -14.78
N PHE A 757 -10.98 -1.40 -15.10
CA PHE A 757 -12.32 -0.78 -15.10
C PHE A 757 -13.26 -1.45 -16.11
N TRP A 758 -12.76 -1.71 -17.31
CA TRP A 758 -13.56 -2.38 -18.33
C TRP A 758 -13.89 -3.82 -17.96
N SER A 759 -12.91 -4.54 -17.37
CA SER A 759 -13.12 -5.91 -16.90
C SER A 759 -14.17 -5.97 -15.79
N VAL A 760 -14.20 -5.03 -14.84
CA VAL A 760 -15.26 -5.00 -13.82
C VAL A 760 -16.63 -4.83 -14.45
N ALA A 761 -16.80 -3.93 -15.43
CA ALA A 761 -18.06 -3.77 -16.13
C ALA A 761 -18.53 -5.08 -16.80
N ASN A 762 -17.63 -5.75 -17.53
CA ASN A 762 -17.91 -7.04 -18.17
C ASN A 762 -18.30 -8.13 -17.14
N GLN A 763 -17.59 -8.20 -16.03
CA GLN A 763 -17.82 -9.20 -14.99
C GLN A 763 -19.17 -8.99 -14.31
N VAL A 764 -19.55 -7.75 -14.01
CA VAL A 764 -20.86 -7.44 -13.44
C VAL A 764 -21.97 -7.85 -14.39
N GLU A 765 -21.87 -7.47 -15.67
CA GLU A 765 -22.86 -7.86 -16.68
C GLU A 765 -22.93 -9.39 -16.83
N PHE A 766 -21.79 -10.08 -16.90
CA PHE A 766 -21.74 -11.54 -17.00
C PHE A 766 -22.46 -12.21 -15.84
N TYR A 767 -22.19 -11.81 -14.59
CA TYR A 767 -22.82 -12.41 -13.42
C TYR A 767 -24.28 -12.03 -13.28
N ARG A 768 -24.68 -10.84 -13.71
CA ARG A 768 -26.09 -10.43 -13.77
C ARG A 768 -26.88 -11.33 -14.74
N LEU A 769 -26.31 -11.61 -15.91
CA LEU A 769 -26.91 -12.54 -16.88
C LEU A 769 -26.93 -13.99 -16.37
N ARG A 770 -25.88 -14.43 -15.68
CA ARG A 770 -25.82 -15.74 -15.02
C ARG A 770 -26.95 -15.89 -13.98
N GLU A 771 -27.12 -14.91 -13.10
CA GLU A 771 -28.14 -14.92 -12.06
C GLU A 771 -29.57 -14.83 -12.62
N ALA A 772 -29.74 -14.25 -13.80
CA ALA A 772 -30.98 -14.26 -14.54
C ALA A 772 -31.26 -15.59 -15.32
N GLY A 773 -30.48 -16.64 -15.05
CA GLY A 773 -30.65 -17.97 -15.62
C GLY A 773 -29.87 -18.21 -16.92
N ALA A 774 -28.90 -17.37 -17.26
CA ALA A 774 -28.01 -17.49 -18.42
C ALA A 774 -28.78 -17.64 -19.76
N THR A 775 -29.89 -16.94 -19.91
CA THR A 775 -30.78 -17.01 -21.09
C THR A 775 -30.20 -16.30 -22.33
N ASP A 776 -29.37 -15.25 -22.12
CA ASP A 776 -28.67 -14.54 -23.21
C ASP A 776 -27.25 -15.08 -23.42
N ARG A 777 -27.15 -16.31 -23.86
CA ARG A 777 -25.86 -16.95 -24.16
C ARG A 777 -25.03 -16.22 -25.23
N PRO A 778 -25.58 -15.65 -26.30
CA PRO A 778 -24.81 -14.85 -27.26
C PRO A 778 -24.10 -13.68 -26.59
N ARG A 779 -24.79 -12.91 -25.75
CA ARG A 779 -24.20 -11.80 -25.01
C ARG A 779 -23.13 -12.26 -24.00
N MET A 780 -23.38 -13.34 -23.29
CA MET A 780 -22.38 -13.93 -22.38
C MET A 780 -21.11 -14.35 -23.13
N ARG A 781 -21.25 -14.94 -24.34
CA ARG A 781 -20.09 -15.26 -25.20
C ARG A 781 -19.28 -14.02 -25.61
N GLU A 782 -19.93 -12.91 -25.91
CA GLU A 782 -19.26 -11.64 -26.23
C GLU A 782 -18.45 -11.14 -25.00
N LEU A 783 -19.06 -11.16 -23.81
CA LEU A 783 -18.39 -10.74 -22.57
C LEU A 783 -17.18 -11.61 -22.26
N VAL A 784 -17.28 -12.94 -22.40
CA VAL A 784 -16.15 -13.86 -22.18
C VAL A 784 -15.03 -13.62 -23.20
N LYS A 785 -15.35 -13.35 -24.46
CA LYS A 785 -14.36 -12.96 -25.48
C LYS A 785 -13.70 -11.62 -25.15
N SER A 786 -14.47 -10.65 -24.66
CA SER A 786 -13.94 -9.36 -24.19
C SER A 786 -12.98 -9.53 -23.01
N GLU A 787 -13.35 -10.33 -22.02
CA GLU A 787 -12.48 -10.65 -20.87
C GLU A 787 -11.19 -11.35 -21.29
N MET A 788 -11.27 -12.30 -22.21
CA MET A 788 -10.11 -12.95 -22.78
C MET A 788 -9.19 -11.97 -23.53
N ALA A 789 -9.75 -11.01 -24.27
CA ALA A 789 -8.98 -9.96 -24.94
C ALA A 789 -8.31 -9.00 -23.96
N LEU A 790 -9.00 -8.62 -22.87
CA LEU A 790 -8.44 -7.79 -21.81
C LEU A 790 -7.30 -8.49 -21.07
N ALA A 791 -7.44 -9.78 -20.76
CA ALA A 791 -6.36 -10.58 -20.13
C ALA A 791 -5.12 -10.63 -21.03
N ARG A 792 -5.31 -10.84 -22.35
CA ARG A 792 -4.22 -10.82 -23.33
C ARG A 792 -3.59 -9.44 -23.48
N ALA A 793 -4.36 -8.36 -23.43
CA ALA A 793 -3.84 -6.99 -23.50
C ALA A 793 -3.09 -6.59 -22.22
N GLN A 794 -3.52 -7.08 -21.06
CA GLN A 794 -2.87 -6.81 -19.78
C GLN A 794 -1.58 -7.61 -19.59
N TYR A 795 -1.45 -8.79 -20.18
CA TYR A 795 -0.31 -9.68 -20.04
C TYR A 795 1.04 -9.00 -20.36
N PRO A 796 1.26 -8.36 -21.53
CA PRO A 796 2.52 -7.69 -21.82
C PRO A 796 2.82 -6.54 -20.83
N VAL A 797 1.80 -5.83 -20.33
CA VAL A 797 1.98 -4.75 -19.35
C VAL A 797 2.48 -5.31 -18.01
N ALA A 798 1.86 -6.38 -17.51
CA ALA A 798 2.29 -7.03 -16.28
C ALA A 798 3.66 -7.72 -16.42
N ARG A 799 4.01 -8.16 -17.63
CA ARG A 799 5.34 -8.74 -17.94
C ARG A 799 6.45 -7.70 -18.00
N GLU A 800 6.14 -6.49 -18.43
CA GLU A 800 7.13 -5.40 -18.55
C GLU A 800 7.38 -4.69 -17.21
N TRP A 801 6.32 -4.51 -16.40
CA TRP A 801 6.37 -3.72 -15.17
C TRP A 801 5.99 -4.56 -13.94
N SER A 802 7.00 -4.97 -13.18
CA SER A 802 6.80 -5.80 -11.98
C SER A 802 6.02 -5.10 -10.83
N VAL A 803 5.78 -3.81 -10.92
CA VAL A 803 4.90 -3.05 -10.00
C VAL A 803 3.40 -3.32 -10.24
N ILE A 804 3.05 -3.83 -11.44
CA ILE A 804 1.65 -4.09 -11.80
C ILE A 804 1.15 -5.34 -11.06
N GLY A 805 -0.02 -5.21 -10.47
CA GLY A 805 -0.65 -6.26 -9.66
C GLY A 805 -0.16 -6.26 -8.20
N TYR A 806 0.83 -5.46 -7.83
CA TYR A 806 1.45 -5.46 -6.50
C TYR A 806 0.95 -4.33 -5.59
N GLU A 807 0.78 -4.67 -4.32
CA GLU A 807 0.55 -3.72 -3.21
C GLU A 807 1.30 -4.23 -1.95
N ALA A 808 1.80 -3.30 -1.12
CA ALA A 808 2.72 -3.60 -0.04
C ALA A 808 2.25 -4.64 0.98
N SER A 809 0.97 -4.62 1.39
CA SER A 809 0.43 -5.54 2.41
C SER A 809 -0.26 -6.78 1.83
N ASN A 810 -0.55 -6.78 0.54
CA ASN A 810 -1.27 -7.85 -0.14
C ASN A 810 -0.38 -8.60 -1.14
N HIS A 811 0.81 -8.07 -1.40
CA HIS A 811 1.73 -8.52 -2.44
C HIS A 811 1.03 -8.56 -3.81
N TYR A 812 1.29 -9.56 -4.67
CA TYR A 812 0.64 -9.60 -5.96
C TYR A 812 -0.80 -10.09 -5.85
N TYR A 813 -1.76 -9.25 -6.26
CA TYR A 813 -3.13 -9.69 -6.53
C TYR A 813 -3.16 -10.69 -7.69
N TYR A 814 -2.30 -10.49 -8.68
CA TYR A 814 -2.10 -11.40 -9.80
C TYR A 814 -0.68 -11.24 -10.36
N THR A 815 -0.19 -12.32 -10.95
CA THR A 815 1.05 -12.39 -11.72
C THR A 815 0.72 -12.47 -13.22
N PRO A 816 1.70 -12.37 -14.13
CA PRO A 816 1.46 -12.62 -15.54
C PRO A 816 0.79 -13.97 -15.85
N LEU A 817 1.12 -15.04 -15.11
CA LEU A 817 0.50 -16.36 -15.32
C LEU A 817 -0.97 -16.43 -14.92
N ASP A 818 -1.44 -15.61 -13.99
CA ASP A 818 -2.86 -15.54 -13.65
C ASP A 818 -3.69 -15.00 -14.84
N LEU A 819 -3.10 -14.10 -15.65
CA LEU A 819 -3.73 -13.62 -16.90
C LEU A 819 -3.77 -14.71 -17.98
N VAL A 820 -2.77 -15.59 -18.02
CA VAL A 820 -2.78 -16.78 -18.89
C VAL A 820 -3.82 -17.77 -18.40
N GLU A 821 -3.95 -18.01 -17.10
CA GLU A 821 -5.00 -18.84 -16.49
C GLU A 821 -6.40 -18.30 -16.84
N LYS A 822 -6.60 -16.98 -16.81
CA LYS A 822 -7.87 -16.36 -17.23
C LYS A 822 -8.24 -16.72 -18.66
N VAL A 823 -7.29 -16.78 -19.58
CA VAL A 823 -7.56 -17.20 -20.96
C VAL A 823 -8.01 -18.66 -21.04
N LEU A 824 -7.36 -19.56 -20.27
CA LEU A 824 -7.81 -20.95 -20.15
C LEU A 824 -9.22 -21.06 -19.58
N ASN A 825 -9.51 -20.32 -18.52
CA ASN A 825 -10.83 -20.22 -17.89
C ASN A 825 -11.89 -19.70 -18.89
N CYS A 826 -11.63 -18.62 -19.61
CA CYS A 826 -12.54 -18.09 -20.61
C CYS A 826 -12.80 -19.09 -21.75
N ARG A 827 -11.78 -19.80 -22.22
CA ARG A 827 -11.92 -20.83 -23.25
C ARG A 827 -12.84 -21.95 -22.76
N ARG A 828 -12.67 -22.42 -21.54
CA ARG A 828 -13.53 -23.44 -20.93
C ARG A 828 -14.99 -22.98 -20.85
N ILE A 829 -15.23 -21.74 -20.44
CA ILE A 829 -16.57 -21.17 -20.35
C ILE A 829 -17.23 -21.06 -21.75
N LEU A 830 -16.46 -20.69 -22.78
CA LEU A 830 -16.97 -20.65 -24.17
C LEU A 830 -17.41 -22.02 -24.68
N GLU A 831 -16.84 -23.12 -24.16
CA GLU A 831 -17.28 -24.51 -24.47
C GLU A 831 -18.59 -24.85 -23.75
N GLU A 832 -18.85 -24.29 -22.56
CA GLU A 832 -20.07 -24.51 -21.77
C GLU A 832 -21.25 -23.65 -22.26
N LEU A 833 -20.98 -22.47 -22.80
CA LEU A 833 -21.98 -21.57 -23.40
C LEU A 833 -22.38 -22.02 -24.83
#